data_16c934e3b7813736e4dec6a6122d613c
#
_entry.id   16c934e3b7813736e4dec6a6122d613c
#
_cell.length_a   1.000
_cell.length_b   1.000
_cell.length_c   1.000
_cell.angle_alpha   90.00
_cell.angle_beta   90.00
_cell.angle_gamma   90.00
#
_symmetry.space_group_name_H-M   'P 1'
#
loop_
_entity.id
_entity.type
_entity.pdbx_description
1 polymer ?
#
loop_
_entity_poly.entity_id
_entity_poly.type
_entity_poly.pdbx_seq_one_letter_code
_entity_poly.pdbx_strand_id
1 'polypeptide(L)'
;MTSELETPRSPLLAVATAFAAGITCNSCLPAPATVYLGISIILGVVWWRYRHHPQVATGCLLLVIACGGGLRHHVSRSLGPPGSIARRVTSTRQLSQLNGVIVTVPRTRPPPHGAAVHQRPTTRWQLRIETIRHRFHSEPATGRLQVIVNDRIRGLDVGDRVSLTGWLERPSTARNPGGFDMRCFLVRQGVCGILVVRTVGGVRRTGFSRHSVDRFRRWLAALREAGNRILVRHLSPRTAPVAAALLLGLRDELDDGHRNMFIRSGTMHLLAISGLHVGLLAGLVWTLARLLRCGPAVTSAMVVISVCSYALVAELRPSVLRAAVLVTIHALGHPRRRRAATANSLALSALILLGIRPGDLQSPGAQLSFLAVAALAWSAPRVIKLVPLSEASSTVKTIVRRTLQAWLVGLAIWCVTAPLVASWFGLVAPVGLLVNVLMIPLVSLALWLGVLVLGFGGWFPGLGVLAGGPLDGILGLVLEIARHSAASPLAFVETPAPSTSWLLLFYGLLTLAVTSQHRRLKSLWLVGLALALVIGLLTALKPPGDRTLHLSVLDAGHGGAILLECPNGRTLLFDAGTLGDPGRLSRTIRTAAWQRRQRRLDAVLLSHADRDHFSAAADLLGLMPVGSLLISPTFLASGQREALELCTDKTRMGASLELVIAGDRLLLDPNVSIVVRHPPAGFAGPTDNSCSVVLEIGYRGRRILLTGDIEDVGQRQLLDRPGTPIDILLAPHHGSPTANRQGWVEWTRPEWVLVSGGRTTTRKKLQQAYRAGTPILCTR
;
A
#
# COMPACT_ATOMS: atom_id res chain seq x y z
N MET A 1 17.64 30.04 -44.06
CA MET A 1 16.97 28.73 -44.22
C MET A 1 16.89 28.08 -42.84
N THR A 2 15.80 28.38 -42.14
CA THR A 2 15.50 27.76 -40.82
C THR A 2 14.84 26.42 -41.11
N SER A 3 15.60 25.32 -40.95
CA SER A 3 15.02 23.98 -40.97
C SER A 3 14.03 23.90 -39.81
N GLU A 4 12.73 23.92 -40.11
CA GLU A 4 11.68 23.48 -39.21
C GLU A 4 12.05 22.06 -38.75
N LEU A 5 12.48 21.93 -37.51
CA LEU A 5 12.67 20.67 -36.87
C LEU A 5 11.25 19.99 -36.78
N GLU A 6 10.93 19.17 -37.77
CA GLU A 6 9.76 18.31 -37.71
C GLU A 6 9.75 17.60 -36.34
N THR A 7 8.74 17.91 -35.56
CA THR A 7 8.51 17.19 -34.29
C THR A 7 8.38 15.71 -34.60
N PRO A 8 9.21 14.83 -34.01
CA PRO A 8 9.20 13.42 -34.35
C PRO A 8 7.80 12.85 -34.08
N ARG A 9 7.15 12.36 -35.12
CA ARG A 9 5.83 11.70 -35.04
C ARG A 9 5.91 10.54 -34.05
N SER A 10 5.00 10.52 -33.07
CA SER A 10 4.96 9.50 -32.00
C SER A 10 3.72 8.61 -32.11
N PRO A 11 3.60 7.80 -33.20
CA PRO A 11 2.39 7.03 -33.49
C PRO A 11 2.07 5.99 -32.41
N LEU A 12 3.09 5.42 -31.76
CA LEU A 12 2.88 4.43 -30.70
C LEU A 12 2.21 5.03 -29.46
N LEU A 13 2.26 6.36 -29.26
CA LEU A 13 1.60 6.99 -28.14
C LEU A 13 0.06 6.86 -28.25
N ALA A 14 -0.51 7.07 -29.43
CA ALA A 14 -1.93 6.89 -29.69
C ALA A 14 -2.35 5.41 -29.47
N VAL A 15 -1.53 4.47 -29.96
CA VAL A 15 -1.74 3.02 -29.79
C VAL A 15 -1.75 2.64 -28.31
N ALA A 16 -0.74 3.10 -27.54
CA ALA A 16 -0.63 2.80 -26.11
C ALA A 16 -1.78 3.41 -25.30
N THR A 17 -2.19 4.64 -25.66
CA THR A 17 -3.32 5.32 -25.03
C THR A 17 -4.63 4.58 -25.31
N ALA A 18 -4.88 4.16 -26.56
CA ALA A 18 -6.05 3.37 -26.92
C ALA A 18 -6.09 2.03 -26.17
N PHE A 19 -4.97 1.31 -26.11
CA PHE A 19 -4.88 0.05 -25.38
C PHE A 19 -5.15 0.23 -23.88
N ALA A 20 -4.58 1.27 -23.27
CA ALA A 20 -4.81 1.61 -21.86
C ALA A 20 -6.27 2.03 -21.61
N ALA A 21 -6.89 2.79 -22.53
CA ALA A 21 -8.30 3.16 -22.44
C ALA A 21 -9.22 1.93 -22.43
N GLY A 22 -8.95 0.93 -23.27
CA GLY A 22 -9.68 -0.34 -23.26
C GLY A 22 -9.56 -1.11 -21.93
N ILE A 23 -8.37 -1.15 -21.35
CA ILE A 23 -8.16 -1.74 -20.01
C ILE A 23 -8.98 -0.99 -18.97
N THR A 24 -8.96 0.34 -18.99
CA THR A 24 -9.71 1.19 -18.05
C THR A 24 -11.22 0.98 -18.22
N CYS A 25 -11.71 0.98 -19.45
CA CYS A 25 -13.13 0.73 -19.76
C CYS A 25 -13.58 -0.61 -19.16
N ASN A 26 -12.86 -1.69 -19.42
CA ASN A 26 -13.20 -3.01 -18.84
C ASN A 26 -13.05 -3.06 -17.31
N SER A 27 -12.23 -2.20 -16.71
CA SER A 27 -12.12 -2.17 -15.25
C SER A 27 -13.31 -1.48 -14.58
N CYS A 28 -13.89 -0.47 -15.25
CA CYS A 28 -15.06 0.28 -14.78
C CYS A 28 -16.38 -0.41 -15.16
N LEU A 29 -16.45 -0.93 -16.38
CA LEU A 29 -17.61 -1.60 -16.97
C LEU A 29 -17.20 -2.97 -17.52
N PRO A 30 -17.16 -4.01 -16.66
CA PRO A 30 -16.76 -5.33 -17.08
C PRO A 30 -17.70 -5.90 -18.15
N ALA A 31 -17.15 -6.23 -19.30
CA ALA A 31 -17.88 -6.86 -20.39
C ALA A 31 -17.31 -8.24 -20.74
N PRO A 32 -18.13 -9.19 -21.21
CA PRO A 32 -17.64 -10.50 -21.63
C PRO A 32 -16.77 -10.40 -22.89
N ALA A 33 -15.92 -11.40 -23.10
CA ALA A 33 -14.99 -11.45 -24.26
C ALA A 33 -15.72 -11.32 -25.61
N THR A 34 -16.92 -11.88 -25.72
CA THR A 34 -17.76 -11.82 -26.92
C THR A 34 -18.09 -10.40 -27.35
N VAL A 35 -18.31 -9.48 -26.42
CA VAL A 35 -18.59 -8.06 -26.74
C VAL A 35 -17.36 -7.41 -27.40
N TYR A 36 -16.16 -7.61 -26.85
CA TYR A 36 -14.92 -7.07 -27.43
C TYR A 36 -14.64 -7.62 -28.81
N LEU A 37 -14.87 -8.93 -29.01
CA LEU A 37 -14.71 -9.59 -30.31
C LEU A 37 -15.75 -9.09 -31.33
N GLY A 38 -17.02 -8.99 -30.93
CA GLY A 38 -18.10 -8.49 -31.81
C GLY A 38 -17.82 -7.03 -32.24
N ILE A 39 -17.47 -6.14 -31.32
CA ILE A 39 -17.12 -4.76 -31.65
C ILE A 39 -15.88 -4.71 -32.55
N SER A 40 -14.87 -5.55 -32.32
CA SER A 40 -13.67 -5.60 -33.18
C SER A 40 -13.98 -6.05 -34.60
N ILE A 41 -14.90 -7.00 -34.79
CA ILE A 41 -15.35 -7.47 -36.11
C ILE A 41 -16.07 -6.33 -36.81
N ILE A 42 -17.06 -5.68 -36.19
CA ILE A 42 -17.79 -4.54 -36.74
C ILE A 42 -16.83 -3.43 -37.18
N LEU A 43 -15.91 -3.04 -36.30
CA LEU A 43 -14.89 -2.03 -36.60
C LEU A 43 -13.96 -2.46 -37.75
N GLY A 44 -13.64 -3.74 -37.84
CA GLY A 44 -12.87 -4.31 -38.96
C GLY A 44 -13.62 -4.17 -40.32
N VAL A 45 -14.94 -4.42 -40.36
CA VAL A 45 -15.79 -4.22 -41.56
C VAL A 45 -15.86 -2.72 -41.90
N VAL A 46 -16.06 -1.84 -40.90
CA VAL A 46 -16.08 -0.39 -41.14
C VAL A 46 -14.72 0.10 -41.65
N TRP A 47 -13.63 -0.37 -41.04
CA TRP A 47 -12.28 -0.07 -41.49
C TRP A 47 -12.04 -0.49 -42.93
N TRP A 48 -12.46 -1.72 -43.32
CA TRP A 48 -12.31 -2.22 -44.68
C TRP A 48 -13.13 -1.39 -45.71
N ARG A 49 -14.35 -0.99 -45.34
CA ARG A 49 -15.23 -0.15 -46.18
C ARG A 49 -14.70 1.26 -46.36
N TYR A 50 -14.08 1.85 -45.30
CA TYR A 50 -13.62 3.21 -45.28
C TYR A 50 -12.08 3.32 -45.26
N ARG A 51 -11.34 2.30 -45.67
CA ARG A 51 -9.85 2.26 -45.61
C ARG A 51 -9.17 3.40 -46.39
N HIS A 52 -9.84 3.98 -47.39
CA HIS A 52 -9.36 5.11 -48.18
C HIS A 52 -9.55 6.47 -47.47
N HIS A 53 -10.29 6.52 -46.37
CA HIS A 53 -10.47 7.70 -45.54
C HIS A 53 -9.55 7.61 -44.30
N PRO A 54 -8.35 8.25 -44.30
CA PRO A 54 -7.30 7.98 -43.32
C PRO A 54 -7.71 8.27 -41.88
N GLN A 55 -8.59 9.25 -41.67
CA GLN A 55 -9.08 9.59 -40.31
C GLN A 55 -9.99 8.50 -39.75
N VAL A 56 -10.94 8.02 -40.55
CA VAL A 56 -11.89 6.93 -40.17
C VAL A 56 -11.12 5.64 -39.97
N ALA A 57 -10.25 5.29 -40.92
CA ALA A 57 -9.43 4.07 -40.83
C ALA A 57 -8.56 4.06 -39.56
N THR A 58 -7.90 5.17 -39.26
CA THR A 58 -7.10 5.29 -38.04
C THR A 58 -7.95 5.21 -36.76
N GLY A 59 -9.13 5.84 -36.76
CA GLY A 59 -10.07 5.77 -35.64
C GLY A 59 -10.54 4.32 -35.38
N CYS A 60 -10.92 3.59 -36.44
CA CYS A 60 -11.32 2.18 -36.32
C CYS A 60 -10.18 1.30 -35.75
N LEU A 61 -8.95 1.48 -36.23
CA LEU A 61 -7.79 0.72 -35.74
C LEU A 61 -7.51 1.00 -34.27
N LEU A 62 -7.56 2.26 -33.84
CA LEU A 62 -7.37 2.62 -32.43
C LEU A 62 -8.47 2.01 -31.54
N LEU A 63 -9.72 1.99 -32.00
CA LEU A 63 -10.81 1.35 -31.26
C LEU A 63 -10.67 -0.18 -31.21
N VAL A 64 -10.18 -0.83 -32.26
CA VAL A 64 -9.84 -2.27 -32.25
C VAL A 64 -8.74 -2.55 -31.23
N ILE A 65 -7.71 -1.68 -31.17
CA ILE A 65 -6.63 -1.78 -30.17
C ILE A 65 -7.18 -1.59 -28.74
N ALA A 66 -8.12 -0.66 -28.54
CA ALA A 66 -8.81 -0.49 -27.26
C ALA A 66 -9.62 -1.75 -26.90
N CYS A 67 -10.36 -2.34 -27.82
CA CYS A 67 -11.02 -3.63 -27.59
C CYS A 67 -10.02 -4.74 -27.23
N GLY A 68 -8.86 -4.79 -27.87
CA GLY A 68 -7.77 -5.70 -27.54
C GLY A 68 -7.26 -5.51 -26.10
N GLY A 69 -7.13 -4.26 -25.63
CA GLY A 69 -6.78 -3.93 -24.26
C GLY A 69 -7.84 -4.41 -23.25
N GLY A 70 -9.13 -4.16 -23.55
CA GLY A 70 -10.26 -4.61 -22.75
C GLY A 70 -10.34 -6.13 -22.66
N LEU A 71 -10.22 -6.81 -23.79
CA LEU A 71 -10.20 -8.29 -23.88
C LEU A 71 -9.02 -8.87 -23.07
N ARG A 72 -7.82 -8.31 -23.24
CA ARG A 72 -6.62 -8.76 -22.50
C ARG A 72 -6.81 -8.62 -20.99
N HIS A 73 -7.44 -7.51 -20.55
CA HIS A 73 -7.75 -7.28 -19.14
C HIS A 73 -8.83 -8.26 -18.64
N HIS A 74 -9.90 -8.49 -19.44
CA HIS A 74 -10.93 -9.47 -19.12
C HIS A 74 -10.34 -10.87 -18.93
N VAL A 75 -9.52 -11.34 -19.87
CA VAL A 75 -8.86 -12.66 -19.80
C VAL A 75 -7.95 -12.76 -18.58
N SER A 76 -7.25 -11.68 -18.21
CA SER A 76 -6.38 -11.68 -17.03
C SER A 76 -7.14 -11.75 -15.69
N ARG A 77 -8.40 -11.30 -15.68
CA ARG A 77 -9.30 -11.33 -14.50
C ARG A 77 -10.25 -12.51 -14.47
N SER A 78 -10.45 -13.17 -15.61
CA SER A 78 -11.29 -14.37 -15.67
C SER A 78 -10.80 -15.42 -14.69
N LEU A 79 -11.72 -16.22 -14.15
CA LEU A 79 -11.42 -17.24 -13.14
C LEU A 79 -10.48 -18.36 -13.63
N GLY A 80 -9.89 -18.21 -14.81
CA GLY A 80 -9.02 -19.21 -15.42
C GLY A 80 -9.78 -20.45 -15.95
N PRO A 81 -9.06 -21.46 -16.44
CA PRO A 81 -9.65 -22.69 -16.96
C PRO A 81 -10.48 -23.44 -15.91
N PRO A 82 -11.28 -24.45 -16.30
CA PRO A 82 -12.14 -25.22 -15.37
C PRO A 82 -11.45 -25.74 -14.13
N GLY A 83 -10.19 -26.14 -14.17
CA GLY A 83 -9.38 -26.60 -13.02
C GLY A 83 -8.76 -25.49 -12.15
N SER A 84 -9.08 -24.21 -12.39
CA SER A 84 -8.50 -23.12 -11.63
C SER A 84 -8.99 -23.08 -10.18
N ILE A 85 -8.07 -22.95 -9.24
CA ILE A 85 -8.35 -22.77 -7.81
C ILE A 85 -9.20 -21.51 -7.55
N ALA A 86 -9.12 -20.50 -8.41
CA ALA A 86 -9.90 -19.27 -8.29
C ALA A 86 -11.43 -19.50 -8.26
N ARG A 87 -11.90 -20.59 -8.89
CA ARG A 87 -13.32 -20.99 -8.88
C ARG A 87 -13.74 -21.69 -7.58
N ARG A 88 -12.77 -22.26 -6.85
CA ARG A 88 -13.00 -23.02 -5.62
C ARG A 88 -12.80 -22.19 -4.35
N VAL A 89 -12.11 -21.05 -4.46
CA VAL A 89 -11.91 -20.15 -3.33
C VAL A 89 -13.20 -19.38 -3.03
N THR A 90 -13.83 -19.70 -1.92
CA THR A 90 -15.07 -19.07 -1.43
C THR A 90 -14.80 -18.03 -0.35
N SER A 91 -15.82 -17.28 0.06
CA SER A 91 -15.75 -16.38 1.21
C SER A 91 -15.67 -17.11 2.55
N THR A 92 -16.19 -18.33 2.59
CA THR A 92 -16.11 -19.20 3.77
C THR A 92 -14.79 -19.95 3.79
N ARG A 93 -14.19 -20.06 4.97
CA ARG A 93 -12.96 -20.84 5.17
C ARG A 93 -13.22 -22.32 4.98
N GLN A 94 -12.42 -22.97 4.16
CA GLN A 94 -12.50 -24.41 3.90
C GLN A 94 -11.18 -25.07 4.25
N LEU A 95 -11.23 -26.12 5.08
CA LEU A 95 -10.04 -26.94 5.34
C LEU A 95 -9.70 -27.71 4.06
N SER A 96 -8.50 -27.53 3.56
CA SER A 96 -8.06 -28.09 2.27
C SER A 96 -6.65 -28.64 2.40
N GLN A 97 -6.38 -29.75 1.70
CA GLN A 97 -5.04 -30.26 1.51
C GLN A 97 -4.61 -30.01 0.06
N LEU A 98 -3.47 -29.35 -0.11
CA LEU A 98 -2.97 -28.87 -1.40
C LEU A 98 -1.55 -29.35 -1.61
N ASN A 99 -1.23 -29.77 -2.84
CA ASN A 99 0.16 -29.99 -3.24
C ASN A 99 0.56 -28.96 -4.28
N GLY A 100 1.79 -28.48 -4.21
CA GLY A 100 2.27 -27.49 -5.16
C GLY A 100 3.75 -27.20 -4.98
N VAL A 101 4.21 -26.23 -5.78
CA VAL A 101 5.61 -25.80 -5.83
C VAL A 101 5.76 -24.39 -5.27
N ILE A 102 6.74 -24.17 -4.42
CA ILE A 102 7.09 -22.86 -3.86
C ILE A 102 7.65 -21.98 -4.98
N VAL A 103 7.03 -20.80 -5.18
CA VAL A 103 7.39 -19.87 -6.28
C VAL A 103 8.23 -18.70 -5.78
N THR A 104 8.02 -18.26 -4.53
CA THR A 104 8.78 -17.16 -3.92
C THR A 104 9.50 -17.65 -2.68
N VAL A 105 10.63 -17.01 -2.34
CA VAL A 105 11.40 -17.34 -1.12
C VAL A 105 10.48 -17.27 0.11
N PRO A 106 10.40 -18.31 0.94
CA PRO A 106 9.69 -18.26 2.21
C PRO A 106 10.33 -17.22 3.15
N ARG A 107 9.52 -16.30 3.65
CA ARG A 107 9.98 -15.19 4.50
C ARG A 107 9.28 -15.20 5.84
N THR A 108 10.05 -15.23 6.90
CA THR A 108 9.53 -15.19 8.27
C THR A 108 9.53 -13.75 8.76
N ARG A 109 8.39 -13.30 9.28
CA ARG A 109 8.25 -12.03 9.98
C ARG A 109 8.08 -12.30 11.47
N PRO A 110 8.78 -11.56 12.33
CA PRO A 110 8.53 -11.61 13.77
C PRO A 110 7.09 -11.15 14.06
N PRO A 111 6.55 -11.48 15.24
CA PRO A 111 5.29 -10.90 15.68
C PRO A 111 5.43 -9.36 15.77
N PRO A 112 4.34 -8.61 15.53
CA PRO A 112 4.37 -7.15 15.71
C PRO A 112 4.78 -6.75 17.12
N HIS A 113 5.39 -5.57 17.26
CA HIS A 113 5.63 -5.00 18.60
C HIS A 113 4.28 -4.79 19.31
N GLY A 114 4.21 -5.12 20.59
CA GLY A 114 2.96 -5.05 21.36
C GLY A 114 1.96 -6.18 21.03
N ALA A 115 2.34 -7.17 20.25
CA ALA A 115 1.51 -8.36 20.04
C ALA A 115 1.37 -9.18 21.32
N ALA A 116 0.24 -9.89 21.47
CA ALA A 116 0.03 -10.79 22.59
C ALA A 116 1.19 -11.81 22.73
N VAL A 117 1.58 -12.13 23.95
CA VAL A 117 2.72 -13.02 24.29
C VAL A 117 2.70 -14.35 23.52
N HIS A 118 1.53 -14.79 23.08
CA HIS A 118 1.34 -16.04 22.35
C HIS A 118 1.35 -15.90 20.82
N GLN A 119 1.57 -14.69 20.27
CA GLN A 119 1.66 -14.53 18.83
C GLN A 119 3.00 -15.05 18.31
N ARG A 120 2.90 -16.06 17.45
CA ARG A 120 4.07 -16.68 16.81
C ARG A 120 4.50 -15.90 15.57
N PRO A 121 5.78 -16.00 15.17
CA PRO A 121 6.23 -15.47 13.90
C PRO A 121 5.42 -16.08 12.74
N THR A 122 5.28 -15.36 11.64
CA THR A 122 4.56 -15.84 10.47
C THR A 122 5.50 -16.03 9.30
N THR A 123 5.47 -17.20 8.65
CA THR A 123 6.22 -17.44 7.42
C THR A 123 5.28 -17.37 6.21
N ARG A 124 5.66 -16.63 5.17
CA ARG A 124 4.82 -16.35 3.98
C ARG A 124 5.56 -16.63 2.69
N TRP A 125 4.87 -17.27 1.73
CA TRP A 125 5.36 -17.48 0.37
C TRP A 125 4.20 -17.66 -0.62
N GLN A 126 4.49 -17.59 -1.92
CA GLN A 126 3.53 -17.96 -2.96
C GLN A 126 3.73 -19.41 -3.39
N LEU A 127 2.62 -20.13 -3.53
CA LEU A 127 2.56 -21.51 -3.98
C LEU A 127 1.88 -21.57 -5.34
N ARG A 128 2.49 -22.23 -6.32
CA ARG A 128 1.82 -22.70 -7.54
C ARG A 128 1.23 -24.07 -7.26
N ILE A 129 -0.09 -24.17 -7.38
CA ILE A 129 -0.82 -25.41 -7.07
C ILE A 129 -0.66 -26.39 -8.22
N GLU A 130 -0.53 -27.66 -7.91
CA GLU A 130 -0.55 -28.78 -8.84
C GLU A 130 -1.79 -29.66 -8.62
N THR A 131 -2.15 -29.94 -7.35
CA THR A 131 -3.34 -30.73 -7.00
C THR A 131 -4.02 -30.22 -5.74
N ILE A 132 -5.31 -30.42 -5.66
CA ILE A 132 -6.12 -30.25 -4.45
C ILE A 132 -6.73 -31.59 -4.06
N ARG A 133 -6.66 -31.95 -2.79
CA ARG A 133 -7.28 -33.16 -2.26
C ARG A 133 -8.61 -32.82 -1.61
N HIS A 134 -9.65 -33.44 -2.12
CA HIS A 134 -10.99 -33.42 -1.55
C HIS A 134 -11.31 -34.80 -0.97
N ARG A 135 -11.47 -34.89 0.35
CA ARG A 135 -11.74 -36.15 1.09
C ARG A 135 -10.87 -37.30 0.63
N PHE A 136 -11.27 -38.02 -0.42
CA PHE A 136 -10.59 -39.25 -0.88
C PHE A 136 -9.96 -39.14 -2.29
N HIS A 137 -10.25 -38.07 -3.04
CA HIS A 137 -9.74 -37.89 -4.39
C HIS A 137 -8.80 -36.69 -4.50
N SER A 138 -7.73 -36.86 -5.27
CA SER A 138 -6.81 -35.77 -5.60
C SER A 138 -7.09 -35.31 -7.03
N GLU A 139 -7.49 -34.06 -7.20
CA GLU A 139 -7.83 -33.47 -8.50
C GLU A 139 -6.74 -32.49 -8.92
N PRO A 140 -6.38 -32.45 -10.22
CA PRO A 140 -5.48 -31.44 -10.72
C PRO A 140 -6.09 -30.04 -10.54
N ALA A 141 -5.28 -29.11 -10.05
CA ALA A 141 -5.68 -27.73 -9.84
C ALA A 141 -4.58 -26.78 -10.32
N THR A 142 -4.98 -25.65 -10.88
CA THR A 142 -4.05 -24.63 -11.39
C THR A 142 -4.27 -23.29 -10.69
N GLY A 143 -3.21 -22.48 -10.64
CA GLY A 143 -3.25 -21.15 -10.04
C GLY A 143 -2.19 -20.93 -8.97
N ARG A 144 -2.22 -19.75 -8.36
CA ARG A 144 -1.29 -19.38 -7.29
C ARG A 144 -2.05 -18.99 -6.03
N LEU A 145 -1.52 -19.39 -4.88
CA LEU A 145 -2.01 -19.00 -3.57
C LEU A 145 -0.90 -18.30 -2.77
N GLN A 146 -1.30 -17.37 -1.92
CA GLN A 146 -0.47 -16.89 -0.83
C GLN A 146 -0.59 -17.85 0.34
N VAL A 147 0.51 -18.49 0.73
CA VAL A 147 0.56 -19.34 1.93
C VAL A 147 1.02 -18.48 3.10
N ILE A 148 0.36 -18.64 4.24
CA ILE A 148 0.71 -18.00 5.52
C ILE A 148 0.75 -19.13 6.55
N VAL A 149 1.91 -19.37 7.13
CA VAL A 149 2.08 -20.31 8.23
C VAL A 149 2.31 -19.52 9.52
N ASN A 150 1.51 -19.80 10.54
CA ASN A 150 1.61 -19.13 11.84
C ASN A 150 2.72 -19.75 12.69
N ASP A 151 3.89 -19.89 12.09
CA ASP A 151 5.11 -20.34 12.75
C ASP A 151 6.34 -20.05 11.90
N ARG A 152 7.54 -20.22 12.47
CA ARG A 152 8.81 -20.12 11.75
C ARG A 152 9.11 -21.43 11.05
N ILE A 153 9.23 -21.40 9.73
CA ILE A 153 9.66 -22.54 8.94
C ILE A 153 11.10 -22.33 8.46
N ARG A 154 11.90 -23.37 8.60
CA ARG A 154 13.28 -23.45 8.08
C ARG A 154 13.39 -24.58 7.07
N GLY A 155 14.34 -24.51 6.16
CA GLY A 155 14.70 -25.59 5.22
C GLY A 155 13.75 -25.76 4.03
N LEU A 156 12.92 -24.74 3.73
CA LEU A 156 12.15 -24.68 2.50
C LEU A 156 12.67 -23.59 1.57
N ASP A 157 12.82 -23.94 0.28
CA ASP A 157 13.33 -23.07 -0.75
C ASP A 157 12.39 -22.97 -1.97
N VAL A 158 12.66 -21.98 -2.82
CA VAL A 158 11.99 -21.87 -4.12
C VAL A 158 12.20 -23.13 -4.94
N GLY A 159 11.11 -23.65 -5.53
CA GLY A 159 11.10 -24.87 -6.33
C GLY A 159 10.92 -26.15 -5.51
N ASP A 160 10.80 -26.09 -4.18
CA ASP A 160 10.40 -27.24 -3.39
C ASP A 160 8.95 -27.60 -3.66
N ARG A 161 8.67 -28.90 -3.78
CA ARG A 161 7.32 -29.45 -3.75
C ARG A 161 6.89 -29.66 -2.30
N VAL A 162 5.73 -29.16 -1.97
CA VAL A 162 5.19 -29.25 -0.62
C VAL A 162 3.73 -29.72 -0.64
N SER A 163 3.38 -30.49 0.37
CA SER A 163 1.99 -30.82 0.73
C SER A 163 1.60 -29.95 1.92
N LEU A 164 0.50 -29.25 1.80
CA LEU A 164 0.03 -28.27 2.78
C LEU A 164 -1.39 -28.60 3.21
N THR A 165 -1.64 -28.62 4.51
CA THR A 165 -2.99 -28.72 5.09
C THR A 165 -3.31 -27.43 5.82
N GLY A 166 -4.34 -26.74 5.39
CA GLY A 166 -4.68 -25.45 5.96
C GLY A 166 -6.05 -24.94 5.53
N TRP A 167 -6.39 -23.76 6.03
CA TRP A 167 -7.64 -23.08 5.74
C TRP A 167 -7.50 -22.24 4.48
N LEU A 168 -8.21 -22.63 3.43
CA LEU A 168 -8.29 -21.90 2.17
C LEU A 168 -9.39 -20.85 2.29
N GLU A 169 -9.03 -19.60 2.00
CA GLU A 169 -9.97 -18.48 2.07
C GLU A 169 -9.72 -17.47 0.93
N ARG A 170 -10.78 -16.72 0.61
CA ARG A 170 -10.67 -15.60 -0.32
C ARG A 170 -10.03 -14.40 0.38
N PRO A 171 -9.05 -13.72 -0.26
CA PRO A 171 -8.52 -12.48 0.30
C PRO A 171 -9.63 -11.46 0.54
N SER A 172 -9.56 -10.75 1.68
CA SER A 172 -10.53 -9.71 2.00
C SER A 172 -10.36 -8.49 1.10
N THR A 173 -11.47 -7.87 0.75
CA THR A 173 -11.51 -6.49 0.27
C THR A 173 -11.18 -5.51 1.40
N ALA A 174 -11.06 -4.22 1.10
CA ALA A 174 -10.97 -3.21 2.13
C ALA A 174 -12.24 -3.26 3.01
N ARG A 175 -12.09 -3.44 4.32
CA ARG A 175 -13.19 -3.57 5.28
C ARG A 175 -13.45 -2.26 6.01
N ASN A 176 -12.41 -1.44 6.14
CA ASN A 176 -12.49 -0.12 6.77
C ASN A 176 -12.32 0.97 5.71
N PRO A 177 -12.88 2.16 5.94
CA PRO A 177 -12.64 3.32 5.08
C PRO A 177 -11.13 3.57 4.90
N GLY A 178 -10.66 3.71 3.66
CA GLY A 178 -9.23 3.86 3.34
C GLY A 178 -8.36 2.62 3.59
N GLY A 179 -8.97 1.52 3.99
CA GLY A 179 -8.27 0.27 4.25
C GLY A 179 -7.62 -0.33 3.01
N PHE A 180 -6.59 -1.16 3.22
CA PHE A 180 -5.88 -1.83 2.15
C PHE A 180 -6.70 -2.99 1.56
N ASP A 181 -6.96 -2.96 0.25
CA ASP A 181 -7.63 -4.04 -0.47
C ASP A 181 -6.64 -5.15 -0.82
N MET A 182 -6.55 -6.15 0.07
CA MET A 182 -5.68 -7.32 -0.10
C MET A 182 -6.07 -8.15 -1.32
N ARG A 183 -7.37 -8.24 -1.62
CA ARG A 183 -7.87 -9.00 -2.77
C ARG A 183 -7.40 -8.38 -4.08
N CYS A 184 -7.61 -7.09 -4.25
CA CYS A 184 -7.16 -6.37 -5.43
C CYS A 184 -5.63 -6.45 -5.60
N PHE A 185 -4.89 -6.33 -4.51
CA PHE A 185 -3.43 -6.44 -4.49
C PHE A 185 -2.94 -7.83 -4.93
N LEU A 186 -3.49 -8.91 -4.37
CA LEU A 186 -3.09 -10.28 -4.69
C LEU A 186 -3.52 -10.70 -6.09
N VAL A 187 -4.73 -10.33 -6.53
CA VAL A 187 -5.22 -10.61 -7.89
C VAL A 187 -4.31 -9.96 -8.94
N ARG A 188 -3.81 -8.74 -8.70
CA ARG A 188 -2.83 -8.09 -9.61
C ARG A 188 -1.53 -8.89 -9.72
N GLN A 189 -1.15 -9.64 -8.68
CA GLN A 189 0.00 -10.55 -8.70
C GLN A 189 -0.31 -11.93 -9.28
N GLY A 190 -1.55 -12.17 -9.71
CA GLY A 190 -2.01 -13.47 -10.19
C GLY A 190 -2.22 -14.49 -9.08
N VAL A 191 -2.45 -14.02 -7.84
CA VAL A 191 -2.72 -14.84 -6.65
C VAL A 191 -4.22 -14.85 -6.39
N CYS A 192 -4.82 -16.05 -6.40
CA CYS A 192 -6.28 -16.21 -6.37
C CYS A 192 -6.86 -16.37 -4.95
N GLY A 193 -6.05 -16.74 -3.97
CA GLY A 193 -6.50 -17.03 -2.61
C GLY A 193 -5.39 -17.04 -1.58
N ILE A 194 -5.76 -17.22 -0.32
CA ILE A 194 -4.84 -17.36 0.81
C ILE A 194 -5.05 -18.73 1.44
N LEU A 195 -3.97 -19.46 1.71
CA LEU A 195 -3.97 -20.67 2.53
C LEU A 195 -3.32 -20.36 3.88
N VAL A 196 -4.08 -20.47 4.95
CA VAL A 196 -3.58 -20.27 6.32
C VAL A 196 -3.32 -21.62 6.97
N VAL A 197 -2.05 -21.90 7.25
CA VAL A 197 -1.60 -23.11 7.95
C VAL A 197 -1.29 -22.74 9.40
N ARG A 198 -1.93 -23.40 10.37
CA ARG A 198 -1.81 -23.02 11.78
C ARG A 198 -0.50 -23.45 12.44
N THR A 199 0.05 -24.60 12.01
CA THR A 199 1.23 -25.21 12.64
C THR A 199 2.19 -25.75 11.57
N VAL A 200 3.47 -25.89 11.92
CA VAL A 200 4.50 -26.47 11.04
C VAL A 200 4.14 -27.88 10.59
N GLY A 201 3.45 -28.67 11.43
CA GLY A 201 2.99 -30.02 11.08
C GLY A 201 2.05 -30.08 9.86
N GLY A 202 1.38 -28.96 9.52
CA GLY A 202 0.58 -28.84 8.30
C GLY A 202 1.41 -28.63 7.03
N VAL A 203 2.75 -28.62 7.10
CA VAL A 203 3.66 -28.41 5.99
C VAL A 203 4.59 -29.61 5.86
N ARG A 204 4.51 -30.32 4.73
CA ARG A 204 5.38 -31.45 4.44
C ARG A 204 6.08 -31.24 3.11
N ARG A 205 7.41 -31.27 3.09
CA ARG A 205 8.21 -31.30 1.86
C ARG A 205 8.10 -32.67 1.20
N THR A 206 7.72 -32.70 -0.06
CA THR A 206 7.50 -33.95 -0.82
C THR A 206 8.56 -34.19 -1.91
N GLY A 207 9.40 -33.20 -2.19
CA GLY A 207 10.46 -33.30 -3.19
C GLY A 207 10.82 -31.97 -3.82
N PHE A 208 11.28 -32.02 -5.07
CA PHE A 208 11.70 -30.86 -5.86
C PHE A 208 10.97 -30.80 -7.20
N SER A 209 10.73 -29.59 -7.69
CA SER A 209 10.26 -29.40 -9.06
C SER A 209 11.39 -29.68 -10.07
N ARG A 210 11.08 -30.51 -11.09
CA ARG A 210 12.01 -30.82 -12.20
C ARG A 210 11.88 -29.80 -13.36
N HIS A 211 10.92 -28.89 -13.33
CA HIS A 211 10.74 -27.88 -14.37
C HIS A 211 11.93 -26.93 -14.45
N SER A 212 12.40 -26.65 -15.67
CA SER A 212 13.55 -25.76 -15.94
C SER A 212 13.34 -24.35 -15.36
N VAL A 213 12.11 -23.81 -15.43
CA VAL A 213 11.77 -22.50 -14.88
C VAL A 213 11.94 -22.46 -13.36
N ASP A 214 11.57 -23.53 -12.65
CA ASP A 214 11.69 -23.57 -11.18
C ASP A 214 13.14 -23.78 -10.76
N ARG A 215 13.93 -24.55 -11.52
CA ARG A 215 15.38 -24.66 -11.32
C ARG A 215 16.07 -23.30 -11.52
N PHE A 216 15.70 -22.58 -12.56
CA PHE A 216 16.23 -21.22 -12.80
C PHE A 216 15.86 -20.25 -11.68
N ARG A 217 14.61 -20.27 -11.20
CA ARG A 217 14.19 -19.44 -10.04
C ARG A 217 14.96 -19.81 -8.77
N ARG A 218 15.19 -21.09 -8.52
CA ARG A 218 16.02 -21.54 -7.39
C ARG A 218 17.44 -21.02 -7.50
N TRP A 219 18.04 -21.11 -8.68
CA TRP A 219 19.38 -20.58 -8.95
C TRP A 219 19.44 -19.07 -8.70
N LEU A 220 18.45 -18.30 -9.17
CA LEU A 220 18.36 -16.87 -8.90
C LEU A 220 18.20 -16.56 -7.40
N ALA A 221 17.42 -17.34 -6.68
CA ALA A 221 17.26 -17.18 -5.22
C ALA A 221 18.58 -17.47 -4.49
N ALA A 222 19.29 -18.54 -4.87
CA ALA A 222 20.61 -18.87 -4.32
C ALA A 222 21.66 -17.77 -4.62
N LEU A 223 21.62 -17.19 -5.83
CA LEU A 223 22.50 -16.08 -6.21
C LEU A 223 22.25 -14.84 -5.34
N ARG A 224 20.99 -14.48 -5.07
CA ARG A 224 20.66 -13.37 -4.17
C ARG A 224 21.09 -13.62 -2.74
N GLU A 225 20.89 -14.84 -2.25
CA GLU A 225 21.31 -15.21 -0.91
C GLU A 225 22.85 -15.20 -0.77
N ALA A 226 23.57 -15.65 -1.79
CA ALA A 226 25.02 -15.53 -1.85
C ALA A 226 25.46 -14.06 -1.84
N GLY A 227 24.79 -13.22 -2.65
CA GLY A 227 25.04 -11.77 -2.65
C GLY A 227 24.75 -11.13 -1.29
N ASN A 228 23.67 -11.52 -0.63
CA ASN A 228 23.34 -11.02 0.71
C ASN A 228 24.42 -11.40 1.74
N ARG A 229 24.90 -12.65 1.71
CA ARG A 229 26.01 -13.08 2.58
C ARG A 229 27.28 -12.27 2.35
N ILE A 230 27.59 -11.93 1.09
CA ILE A 230 28.74 -11.07 0.78
C ILE A 230 28.55 -9.68 1.40
N LEU A 231 27.36 -9.07 1.28
CA LEU A 231 27.07 -7.77 1.85
C LEU A 231 27.17 -7.78 3.39
N VAL A 232 26.57 -8.78 4.04
CA VAL A 232 26.64 -8.94 5.51
C VAL A 232 28.08 -9.15 6.00
N ARG A 233 28.93 -9.78 5.20
CA ARG A 233 30.36 -9.99 5.56
C ARG A 233 31.18 -8.70 5.52
N HIS A 234 30.87 -7.77 4.62
CA HIS A 234 31.69 -6.57 4.36
C HIS A 234 31.07 -5.27 4.88
N LEU A 235 29.84 -5.28 5.36
CA LEU A 235 29.12 -4.12 5.85
C LEU A 235 28.68 -4.30 7.30
N SER A 236 28.45 -3.19 7.99
CA SER A 236 27.93 -3.19 9.34
C SER A 236 26.49 -3.71 9.42
N PRO A 237 26.04 -4.26 10.57
CA PRO A 237 24.65 -4.71 10.76
C PRO A 237 23.60 -3.62 10.52
N ARG A 238 23.99 -2.35 10.62
CA ARG A 238 23.12 -1.20 10.39
C ARG A 238 22.88 -0.92 8.90
N THR A 239 23.89 -1.07 8.06
CA THR A 239 23.87 -0.69 6.64
C THR A 239 23.63 -1.88 5.71
N ALA A 240 24.00 -3.10 6.11
CA ALA A 240 23.83 -4.31 5.30
C ALA A 240 22.37 -4.54 4.84
N PRO A 241 21.31 -4.35 5.67
CA PRO A 241 19.93 -4.47 5.21
C PRO A 241 19.56 -3.42 4.17
N VAL A 242 20.11 -2.20 4.29
CA VAL A 242 19.90 -1.11 3.32
C VAL A 242 20.57 -1.44 1.99
N ALA A 243 21.81 -1.96 2.01
CA ALA A 243 22.52 -2.42 0.84
C ALA A 243 21.77 -3.57 0.16
N ALA A 244 21.28 -4.57 0.91
CA ALA A 244 20.49 -5.67 0.41
C ALA A 244 19.20 -5.22 -0.26
N ALA A 245 18.50 -4.23 0.33
CA ALA A 245 17.32 -3.63 -0.27
C ALA A 245 17.63 -2.88 -1.57
N LEU A 246 18.73 -2.11 -1.59
CA LEU A 246 19.16 -1.25 -2.70
C LEU A 246 19.67 -2.05 -3.90
N LEU A 247 20.52 -3.06 -3.64
CA LEU A 247 21.26 -3.80 -4.67
C LEU A 247 20.53 -5.08 -5.12
N LEU A 248 19.99 -5.85 -4.17
CA LEU A 248 19.34 -7.14 -4.40
C LEU A 248 17.81 -7.09 -4.33
N GLY A 249 17.25 -5.96 -3.85
CA GLY A 249 15.81 -5.80 -3.69
C GLY A 249 15.21 -6.51 -2.47
N LEU A 250 16.00 -6.92 -1.51
CA LEU A 250 15.59 -7.62 -0.29
C LEU A 250 15.06 -6.64 0.76
N ARG A 251 13.89 -6.02 0.48
CA ARG A 251 13.28 -4.99 1.36
C ARG A 251 12.73 -5.52 2.66
N ASP A 252 12.46 -6.81 2.74
CA ASP A 252 11.87 -7.41 3.94
C ASP A 252 12.89 -7.57 5.09
N GLU A 253 14.16 -7.31 4.82
CA GLU A 253 15.22 -7.23 5.83
C GLU A 253 15.28 -5.86 6.52
N LEU A 254 14.62 -4.85 5.94
CA LEU A 254 14.47 -3.55 6.57
C LEU A 254 13.44 -3.61 7.70
N ASP A 255 13.81 -3.15 8.87
CA ASP A 255 12.89 -2.96 9.98
C ASP A 255 11.86 -1.83 9.70
N ASP A 256 10.79 -1.82 10.47
CA ASP A 256 9.74 -0.80 10.32
C ASP A 256 10.25 0.61 10.64
N GLY A 257 11.27 0.76 11.49
CA GLY A 257 11.91 2.03 11.83
C GLY A 257 12.60 2.65 10.61
N HIS A 258 13.49 1.91 9.96
CA HIS A 258 14.14 2.34 8.71
C HIS A 258 13.09 2.66 7.63
N ARG A 259 12.09 1.79 7.47
CA ARG A 259 11.05 2.00 6.46
C ARG A 259 10.26 3.29 6.69
N ASN A 260 9.84 3.56 7.93
CA ASN A 260 9.11 4.78 8.28
C ASN A 260 9.97 6.03 8.07
N MET A 261 11.26 5.99 8.44
CA MET A 261 12.22 7.06 8.21
C MET A 261 12.31 7.44 6.73
N PHE A 262 12.46 6.45 5.82
CA PHE A 262 12.52 6.71 4.39
C PHE A 262 11.18 7.17 3.79
N ILE A 263 10.04 6.76 4.36
CA ILE A 263 8.72 7.26 3.96
C ILE A 263 8.58 8.73 4.34
N ARG A 264 8.90 9.09 5.60
CA ARG A 264 8.77 10.46 6.12
C ARG A 264 9.71 11.45 5.43
N SER A 265 10.93 11.04 5.12
CA SER A 265 11.90 11.86 4.36
C SER A 265 11.57 11.96 2.85
N GLY A 266 10.55 11.25 2.34
CA GLY A 266 10.20 11.22 0.91
C GLY A 266 11.20 10.47 0.02
N THR A 267 12.12 9.71 0.62
CA THR A 267 13.21 9.01 -0.08
C THR A 267 12.99 7.50 -0.24
N MET A 268 11.81 6.99 0.14
CA MET A 268 11.45 5.58 0.02
C MET A 268 11.62 5.01 -1.41
N HIS A 269 11.44 5.86 -2.43
CA HIS A 269 11.62 5.50 -3.82
C HIS A 269 13.08 5.19 -4.20
N LEU A 270 14.07 5.67 -3.43
CA LEU A 270 15.49 5.38 -3.61
C LEU A 270 15.84 3.98 -3.09
N LEU A 271 15.22 3.50 -2.00
CA LEU A 271 15.37 2.12 -1.52
C LEU A 271 14.64 1.10 -2.40
N ALA A 272 13.64 1.58 -3.13
CA ALA A 272 12.99 0.75 -4.11
C ALA A 272 13.88 0.63 -5.33
N ILE A 273 14.28 -0.59 -5.74
CA ILE A 273 14.94 -0.73 -7.03
C ILE A 273 14.06 -0.06 -8.09
N SER A 274 14.59 1.03 -8.66
CA SER A 274 13.86 1.94 -9.54
C SER A 274 14.51 2.00 -10.92
N GLY A 275 13.86 2.72 -11.83
CA GLY A 275 14.43 3.01 -13.14
C GLY A 275 15.79 3.75 -13.08
N LEU A 276 16.01 4.53 -12.02
CA LEU A 276 17.29 5.20 -11.78
C LEU A 276 18.44 4.19 -11.64
N HIS A 277 18.25 3.13 -10.86
CA HIS A 277 19.27 2.08 -10.65
C HIS A 277 19.64 1.38 -11.97
N VAL A 278 18.64 1.08 -12.80
CA VAL A 278 18.85 0.51 -14.12
C VAL A 278 19.62 1.47 -15.03
N GLY A 279 19.26 2.75 -15.00
CA GLY A 279 19.94 3.81 -15.75
C GLY A 279 21.41 4.02 -15.31
N LEU A 280 21.65 3.99 -13.98
CA LEU A 280 23.00 4.12 -13.42
C LEU A 280 23.88 2.92 -13.76
N LEU A 281 23.33 1.70 -13.69
CA LEU A 281 24.04 0.49 -14.11
C LEU A 281 24.36 0.53 -15.62
N ALA A 282 23.38 0.92 -16.44
CA ALA A 282 23.58 1.08 -17.87
C ALA A 282 24.67 2.13 -18.17
N GLY A 283 24.64 3.25 -17.47
CA GLY A 283 25.66 4.32 -17.58
C GLY A 283 27.05 3.84 -17.17
N LEU A 284 27.17 3.08 -16.09
CA LEU A 284 28.43 2.48 -15.64
C LEU A 284 28.99 1.55 -16.71
N VAL A 285 28.19 0.59 -17.20
CA VAL A 285 28.63 -0.37 -18.23
C VAL A 285 28.98 0.35 -19.53
N TRP A 286 28.20 1.36 -19.91
CA TRP A 286 28.48 2.20 -21.07
C TRP A 286 29.84 2.91 -20.95
N THR A 287 30.12 3.52 -19.80
CA THR A 287 31.37 4.24 -19.54
C THR A 287 32.56 3.28 -19.55
N LEU A 288 32.46 2.13 -18.90
CA LEU A 288 33.49 1.10 -18.89
C LEU A 288 33.78 0.56 -20.32
N ALA A 289 32.73 0.27 -21.09
CA ALA A 289 32.87 -0.19 -22.47
C ALA A 289 33.60 0.87 -23.34
N ARG A 290 33.31 2.17 -23.12
CA ARG A 290 34.01 3.26 -23.82
C ARG A 290 35.48 3.40 -23.40
N LEU A 291 35.77 3.26 -22.10
CA LEU A 291 37.15 3.26 -21.59
C LEU A 291 37.94 2.09 -22.18
N LEU A 292 37.32 0.93 -22.35
CA LEU A 292 37.88 -0.25 -23.00
C LEU A 292 37.87 -0.15 -24.54
N ARG A 293 37.48 1.01 -25.11
CA ARG A 293 37.40 1.27 -26.55
C ARG A 293 36.54 0.27 -27.33
N CYS A 294 35.52 -0.31 -26.71
CA CYS A 294 34.61 -1.23 -27.38
C CYS A 294 33.79 -0.55 -28.48
N GLY A 295 33.60 -1.26 -29.59
CA GLY A 295 32.72 -0.77 -30.67
C GLY A 295 31.24 -0.60 -30.23
N PRO A 296 30.46 0.20 -30.99
CA PRO A 296 29.09 0.56 -30.59
C PRO A 296 28.16 -0.65 -30.43
N ALA A 297 28.31 -1.70 -31.24
CA ALA A 297 27.50 -2.90 -31.16
C ALA A 297 27.81 -3.71 -29.87
N VAL A 298 29.13 -3.87 -29.55
CA VAL A 298 29.59 -4.55 -28.34
C VAL A 298 29.12 -3.79 -27.09
N THR A 299 29.30 -2.47 -27.07
CA THR A 299 28.82 -1.60 -25.98
C THR A 299 27.32 -1.77 -25.75
N SER A 300 26.53 -1.76 -26.81
CA SER A 300 25.09 -1.97 -26.72
C SER A 300 24.72 -3.37 -26.20
N ALA A 301 25.40 -4.41 -26.68
CA ALA A 301 25.20 -5.77 -26.20
C ALA A 301 25.54 -5.90 -24.69
N MET A 302 26.69 -5.33 -24.25
CA MET A 302 27.07 -5.32 -22.83
C MET A 302 26.02 -4.63 -21.96
N VAL A 303 25.50 -3.48 -22.38
CA VAL A 303 24.44 -2.74 -21.67
C VAL A 303 23.16 -3.58 -21.59
N VAL A 304 22.70 -4.15 -22.71
CA VAL A 304 21.48 -4.96 -22.75
C VAL A 304 21.60 -6.19 -21.83
N ILE A 305 22.70 -6.92 -21.94
CA ILE A 305 22.95 -8.12 -21.12
C ILE A 305 22.98 -7.74 -19.64
N SER A 306 23.69 -6.69 -19.24
CA SER A 306 23.82 -6.26 -17.84
C SER A 306 22.46 -5.82 -17.27
N VAL A 307 21.69 -5.05 -18.02
CA VAL A 307 20.39 -4.56 -17.59
C VAL A 307 19.35 -5.70 -17.50
N CYS A 308 19.35 -6.63 -18.46
CA CYS A 308 18.48 -7.80 -18.40
C CYS A 308 18.85 -8.74 -17.23
N SER A 309 20.15 -8.99 -17.01
CA SER A 309 20.63 -9.77 -15.86
C SER A 309 20.23 -9.13 -14.54
N TYR A 310 20.39 -7.82 -14.41
CA TYR A 310 19.96 -7.08 -13.23
C TYR A 310 18.44 -7.15 -13.02
N ALA A 311 17.65 -7.05 -14.10
CA ALA A 311 16.20 -7.19 -14.02
C ALA A 311 15.78 -8.58 -13.51
N LEU A 312 16.48 -9.64 -13.89
CA LEU A 312 16.27 -10.99 -13.38
C LEU A 312 16.62 -11.10 -11.89
N VAL A 313 17.76 -10.55 -11.48
CA VAL A 313 18.17 -10.49 -10.06
C VAL A 313 17.16 -9.70 -9.24
N ALA A 314 16.60 -8.62 -9.78
CA ALA A 314 15.57 -7.79 -9.13
C ALA A 314 14.14 -8.38 -9.20
N GLU A 315 13.96 -9.66 -9.54
CA GLU A 315 12.66 -10.39 -9.62
C GLU A 315 11.69 -9.82 -10.67
N LEU A 316 12.19 -9.23 -11.74
CA LEU A 316 11.39 -8.59 -12.79
C LEU A 316 10.33 -7.63 -12.20
N ARG A 317 10.72 -6.87 -11.17
CA ARG A 317 9.82 -5.88 -10.56
C ARG A 317 9.33 -4.90 -11.62
N PRO A 318 8.06 -4.48 -11.58
CA PRO A 318 7.50 -3.64 -12.64
C PRO A 318 8.30 -2.38 -12.94
N SER A 319 8.89 -1.73 -11.93
CA SER A 319 9.75 -0.53 -12.10
C SER A 319 11.04 -0.83 -12.86
N VAL A 320 11.67 -1.96 -12.56
CA VAL A 320 12.92 -2.39 -13.20
C VAL A 320 12.67 -2.84 -14.62
N LEU A 321 11.61 -3.63 -14.84
CA LEU A 321 11.25 -4.12 -16.17
C LEU A 321 10.97 -2.97 -17.14
N ARG A 322 10.24 -1.92 -16.71
CA ARG A 322 10.00 -0.72 -17.53
C ARG A 322 11.31 -0.04 -17.94
N ALA A 323 12.20 0.18 -16.98
CA ALA A 323 13.48 0.80 -17.26
C ALA A 323 14.38 -0.07 -18.13
N ALA A 324 14.38 -1.39 -17.90
CA ALA A 324 15.13 -2.34 -18.72
C ALA A 324 14.66 -2.30 -20.18
N VAL A 325 13.35 -2.29 -20.43
CA VAL A 325 12.79 -2.18 -21.79
C VAL A 325 13.19 -0.83 -22.43
N LEU A 326 13.07 0.28 -21.70
CA LEU A 326 13.47 1.60 -22.20
C LEU A 326 14.96 1.64 -22.58
N VAL A 327 15.83 1.20 -21.67
CA VAL A 327 17.29 1.19 -21.91
C VAL A 327 17.64 0.26 -23.07
N THR A 328 17.01 -0.90 -23.17
CA THR A 328 17.21 -1.85 -24.26
C THR A 328 16.86 -1.24 -25.63
N ILE A 329 15.71 -0.54 -25.71
CA ILE A 329 15.30 0.16 -26.96
C ILE A 329 16.35 1.19 -27.37
N HIS A 330 16.83 2.00 -26.42
CA HIS A 330 17.86 3.01 -26.70
C HIS A 330 19.20 2.38 -27.08
N ALA A 331 19.64 1.35 -26.37
CA ALA A 331 20.87 0.64 -26.64
C ALA A 331 20.87 -0.02 -28.04
N LEU A 332 19.76 -0.65 -28.44
CA LEU A 332 19.61 -1.26 -29.77
C LEU A 332 19.53 -0.23 -30.90
N GLY A 333 19.05 0.98 -30.62
CA GLY A 333 19.04 2.09 -31.59
C GLY A 333 20.41 2.70 -31.86
N HIS A 334 21.31 2.66 -30.88
CA HIS A 334 22.61 3.35 -30.93
C HIS A 334 23.53 2.88 -32.08
N PRO A 335 23.78 1.59 -32.33
CA PRO A 335 24.64 1.13 -33.44
C PRO A 335 24.09 1.53 -34.83
N ARG A 336 22.76 1.72 -34.91
CA ARG A 336 22.05 2.10 -36.15
C ARG A 336 21.95 3.61 -36.35
N ARG A 337 22.60 4.42 -35.48
CA ARG A 337 22.52 5.90 -35.44
C ARG A 337 21.07 6.44 -35.45
N ARG A 338 20.10 5.62 -35.03
CA ARG A 338 18.69 6.03 -34.94
C ARG A 338 18.41 6.66 -33.59
N ARG A 339 18.01 7.93 -33.58
CA ARG A 339 17.51 8.58 -32.36
C ARG A 339 16.10 8.07 -32.08
N ALA A 340 15.94 7.22 -31.07
CA ALA A 340 14.63 6.78 -30.62
C ALA A 340 13.87 7.98 -30.04
N ALA A 341 12.70 8.29 -30.56
CA ALA A 341 11.81 9.28 -29.97
C ALA A 341 11.39 8.79 -28.58
N THR A 342 11.70 9.55 -27.53
CA THR A 342 11.44 9.16 -26.13
C THR A 342 9.98 8.80 -25.89
N ALA A 343 9.04 9.53 -26.51
CA ALA A 343 7.62 9.24 -26.42
C ALA A 343 7.23 7.89 -27.01
N ASN A 344 7.80 7.51 -28.17
CA ASN A 344 7.57 6.18 -28.77
C ASN A 344 8.18 5.05 -27.94
N SER A 345 9.36 5.25 -27.38
CA SER A 345 10.02 4.27 -26.50
C SER A 345 9.22 4.06 -25.22
N LEU A 346 8.68 5.13 -24.64
CA LEU A 346 7.82 5.06 -23.46
C LEU A 346 6.49 4.35 -23.79
N ALA A 347 5.88 4.66 -24.93
CA ALA A 347 4.65 4.03 -25.41
C ALA A 347 4.84 2.52 -25.66
N LEU A 348 5.95 2.13 -26.33
CA LEU A 348 6.28 0.73 -26.56
C LEU A 348 6.50 -0.02 -25.25
N SER A 349 7.21 0.60 -24.29
CA SER A 349 7.38 0.05 -22.95
C SER A 349 6.03 -0.16 -22.24
N ALA A 350 5.11 0.80 -22.35
CA ALA A 350 3.76 0.69 -21.80
C ALA A 350 2.98 -0.46 -22.43
N LEU A 351 3.00 -0.59 -23.76
CA LEU A 351 2.32 -1.67 -24.49
C LEU A 351 2.82 -3.05 -24.08
N ILE A 352 4.15 -3.24 -24.00
CA ILE A 352 4.75 -4.51 -23.59
C ILE A 352 4.30 -4.87 -22.16
N LEU A 353 4.38 -3.92 -21.23
CA LEU A 353 4.05 -4.16 -19.82
C LEU A 353 2.57 -4.42 -19.62
N LEU A 354 1.71 -3.60 -20.21
CA LEU A 354 0.26 -3.75 -20.13
C LEU A 354 -0.22 -5.02 -20.86
N GLY A 355 0.47 -5.42 -21.93
CA GLY A 355 0.24 -6.70 -22.59
C GLY A 355 0.54 -7.89 -21.70
N ILE A 356 1.61 -7.83 -20.89
CA ILE A 356 1.97 -8.87 -19.92
C ILE A 356 1.09 -8.81 -18.67
N ARG A 357 0.92 -7.62 -18.08
CA ARG A 357 0.21 -7.37 -16.81
C ARG A 357 -0.73 -6.17 -16.92
N PRO A 358 -1.93 -6.33 -17.50
CA PRO A 358 -2.85 -5.21 -17.69
C PRO A 358 -3.29 -4.55 -16.37
N GLY A 359 -3.30 -5.28 -15.26
CA GLY A 359 -3.57 -4.75 -13.91
C GLY A 359 -2.55 -3.74 -13.40
N ASP A 360 -1.35 -3.68 -13.99
CA ASP A 360 -0.32 -2.70 -13.61
C ASP A 360 -0.74 -1.26 -13.93
N LEU A 361 -1.67 -1.04 -14.87
CA LEU A 361 -2.23 0.28 -15.16
C LEU A 361 -2.83 0.95 -13.91
N GLN A 362 -3.40 0.17 -13.01
CA GLN A 362 -4.01 0.63 -11.76
C GLN A 362 -3.05 0.52 -10.57
N SER A 363 -1.76 0.27 -10.78
CA SER A 363 -0.78 0.20 -9.70
C SER A 363 -0.09 1.56 -9.50
N PRO A 364 0.08 2.03 -8.25
CA PRO A 364 0.75 3.29 -7.96
C PRO A 364 2.18 3.33 -8.53
N GLY A 365 2.88 2.19 -8.46
CA GLY A 365 4.24 2.08 -8.96
C GLY A 365 4.36 2.27 -10.47
N ALA A 366 3.40 1.77 -11.27
CA ALA A 366 3.39 1.99 -12.71
C ALA A 366 3.04 3.44 -13.03
N GLN A 367 1.93 3.95 -12.48
CA GLN A 367 1.46 5.31 -12.72
C GLN A 367 2.54 6.35 -12.40
N LEU A 368 3.12 6.30 -11.20
CA LEU A 368 4.18 7.22 -10.78
C LEU A 368 5.44 7.13 -11.65
N SER A 369 5.83 5.92 -12.06
CA SER A 369 7.02 5.75 -12.87
C SER A 369 6.85 6.28 -14.29
N PHE A 370 5.73 6.00 -14.97
CA PHE A 370 5.48 6.55 -16.32
C PHE A 370 5.32 8.07 -16.26
N LEU A 371 4.62 8.58 -15.26
CA LEU A 371 4.42 10.01 -15.06
C LEU A 371 5.75 10.73 -14.79
N ALA A 372 6.62 10.18 -13.94
CA ALA A 372 7.94 10.74 -13.64
C ALA A 372 8.84 10.79 -14.88
N VAL A 373 8.86 9.71 -15.70
CA VAL A 373 9.65 9.67 -16.93
C VAL A 373 9.10 10.65 -17.97
N ALA A 374 7.78 10.78 -18.09
CA ALA A 374 7.17 11.77 -18.97
C ALA A 374 7.50 13.22 -18.54
N ALA A 375 7.41 13.49 -17.22
CA ALA A 375 7.79 14.77 -16.64
C ALA A 375 9.28 15.09 -16.85
N LEU A 376 10.17 14.12 -16.66
CA LEU A 376 11.60 14.23 -16.92
C LEU A 376 11.87 14.55 -18.40
N ALA A 377 11.28 13.78 -19.32
CA ALA A 377 11.48 13.96 -20.76
C ALA A 377 10.98 15.32 -21.25
N TRP A 378 9.92 15.84 -20.63
CA TRP A 378 9.39 17.16 -20.95
C TRP A 378 10.17 18.30 -20.32
N SER A 379 10.58 18.19 -19.04
CA SER A 379 11.19 19.27 -18.27
C SER A 379 12.70 19.43 -18.54
N ALA A 380 13.46 18.33 -18.64
CA ALA A 380 14.91 18.39 -18.72
C ALA A 380 15.44 19.24 -19.91
N PRO A 381 14.95 19.09 -21.16
CA PRO A 381 15.42 19.92 -22.27
C PRO A 381 15.11 21.42 -22.08
N ARG A 382 13.99 21.73 -21.41
CA ARG A 382 13.56 23.12 -21.13
C ARG A 382 14.40 23.76 -20.03
N VAL A 383 14.69 23.00 -18.98
CA VAL A 383 15.55 23.47 -17.87
C VAL A 383 16.98 23.72 -18.35
N ILE A 384 17.52 22.82 -19.20
CA ILE A 384 18.86 23.00 -19.79
C ILE A 384 18.92 24.30 -20.63
N LYS A 385 17.87 24.61 -21.38
CA LYS A 385 17.79 25.88 -22.14
C LYS A 385 17.61 27.09 -21.22
N LEU A 386 16.89 26.96 -20.11
CA LEU A 386 16.63 28.03 -19.15
C LEU A 386 17.87 28.38 -18.33
N VAL A 387 18.69 27.39 -18.00
CA VAL A 387 19.93 27.54 -17.21
C VAL A 387 21.09 26.98 -18.02
N PRO A 388 21.59 27.71 -19.05
CA PRO A 388 22.64 27.19 -19.93
C PRO A 388 23.97 27.11 -19.17
N LEU A 389 24.75 26.06 -19.48
CA LEU A 389 26.15 25.94 -19.04
C LEU A 389 27.01 26.77 -19.99
N SER A 390 27.73 27.78 -19.48
CA SER A 390 28.69 28.54 -20.24
C SER A 390 30.04 27.85 -20.24
N GLU A 391 30.67 27.69 -21.38
CA GLU A 391 31.99 27.04 -21.53
C GLU A 391 33.10 27.81 -20.78
N ALA A 392 32.97 29.14 -20.60
CA ALA A 392 33.93 29.99 -19.88
C ALA A 392 33.66 30.12 -18.38
N SER A 393 32.80 29.25 -17.75
CA SER A 393 32.46 29.39 -16.34
C SER A 393 33.44 28.62 -15.44
N SER A 394 33.74 29.18 -14.26
CA SER A 394 34.52 28.48 -13.23
C SER A 394 33.84 27.18 -12.80
N THR A 395 34.65 26.23 -12.31
CA THR A 395 34.16 24.93 -11.81
C THR A 395 33.01 25.08 -10.81
N VAL A 396 33.12 26.05 -9.91
CA VAL A 396 32.07 26.34 -8.89
C VAL A 396 30.76 26.78 -9.57
N LYS A 397 30.82 27.71 -10.53
CA LYS A 397 29.63 28.16 -11.28
C LYS A 397 28.99 27.01 -12.05
N THR A 398 29.81 26.12 -12.61
CA THR A 398 29.33 24.91 -13.31
C THR A 398 28.60 23.96 -12.36
N ILE A 399 29.16 23.70 -11.17
CA ILE A 399 28.54 22.85 -10.14
C ILE A 399 27.20 23.45 -9.70
N VAL A 400 27.20 24.77 -9.36
CA VAL A 400 25.97 25.46 -8.93
C VAL A 400 24.88 25.36 -10.01
N ARG A 401 25.21 25.62 -11.27
CA ARG A 401 24.24 25.54 -12.39
C ARG A 401 23.72 24.11 -12.60
N ARG A 402 24.57 23.09 -12.52
CA ARG A 402 24.16 21.68 -12.61
C ARG A 402 23.24 21.29 -11.45
N THR A 403 23.56 21.73 -10.23
CA THR A 403 22.72 21.52 -9.05
C THR A 403 21.36 22.20 -9.22
N LEU A 404 21.33 23.44 -9.70
CA LEU A 404 20.09 24.16 -10.00
C LEU A 404 19.26 23.46 -11.10
N GLN A 405 19.91 22.99 -12.18
CA GLN A 405 19.22 22.20 -13.21
C GLN A 405 18.60 20.92 -12.62
N ALA A 406 19.36 20.17 -11.81
CA ALA A 406 18.87 18.95 -11.18
C ALA A 406 17.69 19.24 -10.23
N TRP A 407 17.77 20.33 -9.45
CA TRP A 407 16.70 20.77 -8.55
C TRP A 407 15.43 21.18 -9.31
N LEU A 408 15.55 21.98 -10.38
CA LEU A 408 14.40 22.42 -11.20
C LEU A 408 13.72 21.24 -11.90
N VAL A 409 14.47 20.28 -12.42
CA VAL A 409 13.94 19.05 -13.00
C VAL A 409 13.24 18.22 -11.91
N GLY A 410 13.87 18.09 -10.74
CA GLY A 410 13.29 17.43 -9.57
C GLY A 410 11.98 18.08 -9.12
N LEU A 411 11.92 19.42 -9.08
CA LEU A 411 10.73 20.19 -8.77
C LEU A 411 9.60 19.89 -9.77
N ALA A 412 9.91 19.89 -11.07
CA ALA A 412 8.92 19.59 -12.10
C ALA A 412 8.34 18.17 -11.94
N ILE A 413 9.20 17.18 -11.70
CA ILE A 413 8.77 15.79 -11.44
C ILE A 413 7.91 15.74 -10.18
N TRP A 414 8.34 16.39 -9.11
CA TRP A 414 7.63 16.43 -7.84
C TRP A 414 6.25 17.07 -7.98
N CYS A 415 6.13 18.23 -8.62
CA CYS A 415 4.85 18.91 -8.86
C CYS A 415 3.87 18.03 -9.64
N VAL A 416 4.38 17.32 -10.66
CA VAL A 416 3.55 16.44 -11.50
C VAL A 416 3.12 15.17 -10.74
N THR A 417 3.98 14.62 -9.88
CA THR A 417 3.70 13.35 -9.18
C THR A 417 3.01 13.54 -7.82
N ALA A 418 3.15 14.68 -7.16
CA ALA A 418 2.63 14.94 -5.82
C ALA A 418 1.12 14.71 -5.67
N PRO A 419 0.23 15.13 -6.60
CA PRO A 419 -1.20 14.86 -6.49
C PRO A 419 -1.52 13.36 -6.48
N LEU A 420 -0.80 12.59 -7.28
CA LEU A 420 -0.99 11.14 -7.34
C LEU A 420 -0.42 10.43 -6.10
N VAL A 421 0.71 10.93 -5.57
CA VAL A 421 1.28 10.44 -4.30
C VAL A 421 0.31 10.72 -3.15
N ALA A 422 -0.24 11.93 -3.07
CA ALA A 422 -1.27 12.29 -2.09
C ALA A 422 -2.49 11.35 -2.16
N SER A 423 -2.96 11.05 -3.38
CA SER A 423 -4.11 10.18 -3.58
C SER A 423 -3.87 8.73 -3.11
N TRP A 424 -2.67 8.18 -3.37
CA TRP A 424 -2.36 6.79 -3.01
C TRP A 424 -1.90 6.59 -1.57
N PHE A 425 -1.18 7.57 -1.03
CA PHE A 425 -0.46 7.41 0.24
C PHE A 425 -0.95 8.37 1.33
N GLY A 426 -1.81 9.34 1.00
CA GLY A 426 -2.30 10.33 1.95
C GLY A 426 -1.23 11.25 2.52
N LEU A 427 -0.08 11.37 1.84
CA LEU A 427 1.04 12.20 2.29
C LEU A 427 1.78 12.82 1.09
N VAL A 428 2.41 13.95 1.35
CA VAL A 428 3.36 14.60 0.44
C VAL A 428 4.60 14.96 1.26
N ALA A 429 5.79 14.70 0.75
CA ALA A 429 7.04 14.98 1.46
C ALA A 429 7.83 16.14 0.75
N PRO A 430 7.61 17.40 1.13
CA PRO A 430 8.31 18.55 0.54
C PRO A 430 9.82 18.50 0.78
N VAL A 431 10.25 18.03 1.95
CA VAL A 431 11.68 17.91 2.27
C VAL A 431 12.42 17.02 1.27
N GLY A 432 11.74 16.03 0.70
CA GLY A 432 12.31 15.14 -0.31
C GLY A 432 12.81 15.90 -1.55
N LEU A 433 12.25 17.06 -1.87
CA LEU A 433 12.72 17.88 -2.98
C LEU A 433 14.17 18.39 -2.81
N LEU A 434 14.52 18.76 -1.57
CA LEU A 434 15.87 19.20 -1.24
C LEU A 434 16.81 17.99 -1.03
N VAL A 435 16.34 17.04 -0.28
CA VAL A 435 17.12 15.85 0.14
C VAL A 435 17.51 14.99 -1.05
N ASN A 436 16.66 14.85 -2.06
CA ASN A 436 16.96 14.04 -3.26
C ASN A 436 18.16 14.56 -4.06
N VAL A 437 18.42 15.86 -4.07
CA VAL A 437 19.59 16.43 -4.76
C VAL A 437 20.90 15.90 -4.16
N LEU A 438 20.93 15.71 -2.85
CA LEU A 438 22.09 15.16 -2.13
C LEU A 438 22.08 13.63 -2.12
N MET A 439 20.93 13.01 -1.98
CA MET A 439 20.79 11.56 -1.84
C MET A 439 21.07 10.82 -3.16
N ILE A 440 20.64 11.36 -4.30
CA ILE A 440 20.81 10.69 -5.60
C ILE A 440 22.29 10.42 -5.92
N PRO A 441 23.23 11.38 -5.81
CA PRO A 441 24.65 11.12 -6.00
C PRO A 441 25.21 10.08 -5.04
N LEU A 442 24.84 10.14 -3.73
CA LEU A 442 25.31 9.19 -2.73
C LEU A 442 24.80 7.78 -3.03
N VAL A 443 23.52 7.62 -3.34
CA VAL A 443 22.93 6.33 -3.73
C VAL A 443 23.55 5.81 -5.03
N SER A 444 23.89 6.69 -5.98
CA SER A 444 24.57 6.32 -7.23
C SER A 444 25.96 5.74 -6.95
N LEU A 445 26.72 6.39 -6.08
CA LEU A 445 28.05 5.92 -5.67
C LEU A 445 27.95 4.61 -4.86
N ALA A 446 26.97 4.52 -3.94
CA ALA A 446 26.69 3.30 -3.20
C ALA A 446 26.33 2.12 -4.13
N LEU A 447 25.56 2.37 -5.20
CA LEU A 447 25.24 1.36 -6.20
C LEU A 447 26.50 0.85 -6.91
N TRP A 448 27.37 1.75 -7.33
CA TRP A 448 28.60 1.36 -8.04
C TRP A 448 29.58 0.59 -7.14
N LEU A 449 29.82 1.07 -5.92
CA LEU A 449 30.64 0.35 -4.94
C LEU A 449 30.00 -1.00 -4.57
N GLY A 450 28.66 -1.03 -4.42
CA GLY A 450 27.94 -2.27 -4.16
C GLY A 450 28.06 -3.30 -5.28
N VAL A 451 28.07 -2.88 -6.54
CA VAL A 451 28.33 -3.76 -7.70
C VAL A 451 29.75 -4.32 -7.64
N LEU A 452 30.74 -3.52 -7.24
CA LEU A 452 32.12 -3.98 -7.03
C LEU A 452 32.23 -5.00 -5.89
N VAL A 453 31.61 -4.71 -4.74
CA VAL A 453 31.58 -5.65 -3.59
C VAL A 453 30.92 -6.96 -3.97
N LEU A 454 29.77 -6.94 -4.64
CA LEU A 454 29.05 -8.14 -5.07
C LEU A 454 29.80 -8.93 -6.15
N GLY A 455 30.46 -8.24 -7.08
CA GLY A 455 31.17 -8.87 -8.20
C GLY A 455 32.52 -9.49 -7.78
N PHE A 456 33.23 -8.84 -6.88
CA PHE A 456 34.61 -9.21 -6.56
C PHE A 456 34.83 -9.59 -5.09
N GLY A 457 34.00 -9.11 -4.16
CA GLY A 457 34.19 -9.30 -2.71
C GLY A 457 34.13 -10.76 -2.26
N GLY A 458 33.44 -11.61 -3.03
CA GLY A 458 33.42 -13.07 -2.76
C GLY A 458 34.67 -13.80 -3.18
N TRP A 459 35.37 -13.31 -4.22
CA TRP A 459 36.57 -13.93 -4.80
C TRP A 459 37.87 -13.32 -4.27
N PHE A 460 37.86 -12.02 -4.05
CA PHE A 460 39.00 -11.21 -3.59
C PHE A 460 38.62 -10.45 -2.31
N PRO A 461 38.80 -11.06 -1.12
CA PRO A 461 38.41 -10.43 0.17
C PRO A 461 39.02 -9.05 0.38
N GLY A 462 40.25 -8.80 -0.07
CA GLY A 462 40.88 -7.49 0.03
C GLY A 462 40.16 -6.39 -0.76
N LEU A 463 39.69 -6.69 -1.98
CA LEU A 463 38.86 -5.77 -2.76
C LEU A 463 37.46 -5.56 -2.12
N GLY A 464 36.94 -6.63 -1.51
CA GLY A 464 35.69 -6.56 -0.75
C GLY A 464 35.79 -5.60 0.43
N VAL A 465 36.89 -5.62 1.16
CA VAL A 465 37.15 -4.67 2.27
C VAL A 465 37.39 -3.25 1.75
N LEU A 466 38.20 -3.12 0.70
CA LEU A 466 38.55 -1.81 0.12
C LEU A 466 37.30 -1.07 -0.42
N ALA A 467 36.37 -1.75 -1.05
CA ALA A 467 35.12 -1.18 -1.56
C ALA A 467 34.00 -1.17 -0.49
N GLY A 468 34.02 -2.13 0.43
CA GLY A 468 33.02 -2.30 1.50
C GLY A 468 33.05 -1.16 2.53
N GLY A 469 34.24 -0.74 2.97
CA GLY A 469 34.39 0.37 3.91
C GLY A 469 33.79 1.69 3.42
N PRO A 470 34.16 2.20 2.21
CA PRO A 470 33.52 3.37 1.61
C PRO A 470 32.01 3.18 1.38
N LEU A 471 31.56 1.99 0.98
CA LEU A 471 30.13 1.69 0.83
C LEU A 471 29.40 1.81 2.18
N ASP A 472 29.95 1.24 3.24
CA ASP A 472 29.39 1.31 4.60
C ASP A 472 29.26 2.77 5.07
N GLY A 473 30.33 3.56 4.89
CA GLY A 473 30.31 4.99 5.23
C GLY A 473 29.27 5.80 4.47
N ILE A 474 29.14 5.56 3.15
CA ILE A 474 28.13 6.26 2.32
C ILE A 474 26.73 5.85 2.73
N LEU A 475 26.45 4.56 2.95
CA LEU A 475 25.14 4.12 3.42
C LEU A 475 24.83 4.62 4.83
N GLY A 476 25.85 4.72 5.69
CA GLY A 476 25.74 5.38 7.00
C GLY A 476 25.31 6.84 6.86
N LEU A 477 25.95 7.59 5.95
CA LEU A 477 25.59 8.98 5.65
C LEU A 477 24.16 9.09 5.08
N VAL A 478 23.77 8.20 4.16
CA VAL A 478 22.40 8.12 3.62
C VAL A 478 21.38 7.91 4.75
N LEU A 479 21.67 7.04 5.71
CA LEU A 479 20.80 6.79 6.87
C LEU A 479 20.70 8.04 7.77
N GLU A 480 21.82 8.73 8.04
CA GLU A 480 21.81 9.94 8.87
C GLU A 480 21.05 11.09 8.21
N ILE A 481 21.24 11.31 6.90
CA ILE A 481 20.47 12.30 6.16
C ILE A 481 18.97 11.98 6.21
N ALA A 482 18.60 10.72 5.98
CA ALA A 482 17.20 10.30 6.04
C ALA A 482 16.61 10.48 7.45
N ARG A 483 17.39 10.17 8.52
CA ARG A 483 16.98 10.32 9.92
C ARG A 483 16.70 11.77 10.28
N HIS A 484 17.65 12.67 10.00
CA HIS A 484 17.51 14.09 10.28
C HIS A 484 16.38 14.72 9.45
N SER A 485 16.28 14.34 8.18
CA SER A 485 15.19 14.83 7.30
C SER A 485 13.82 14.38 7.78
N ALA A 486 13.69 13.13 8.25
CA ALA A 486 12.44 12.59 8.78
C ALA A 486 12.00 13.21 10.11
N ALA A 487 12.96 13.73 10.90
CA ALA A 487 12.71 14.43 12.17
C ALA A 487 12.28 15.90 11.99
N SER A 488 12.47 16.48 10.77
CA SER A 488 12.07 17.86 10.49
C SER A 488 10.54 18.02 10.58
N PRO A 489 10.03 19.15 11.15
CA PRO A 489 8.60 19.44 11.18
C PRO A 489 7.99 19.55 9.76
N LEU A 490 8.79 19.92 8.75
CA LEU A 490 8.40 20.00 7.34
C LEU A 490 8.73 18.72 6.54
N ALA A 491 9.10 17.63 7.19
CA ALA A 491 9.48 16.39 6.53
C ALA A 491 8.40 15.92 5.56
N PHE A 492 7.18 15.88 6.05
CA PHE A 492 6.03 15.45 5.27
C PHE A 492 4.77 16.18 5.76
N VAL A 493 3.88 16.38 4.82
CA VAL A 493 2.55 16.91 5.07
C VAL A 493 1.57 15.80 4.76
N GLU A 494 0.81 15.44 5.75
CA GLU A 494 -0.28 14.52 5.54
C GLU A 494 -1.44 15.28 4.90
N THR A 495 -2.04 14.72 3.84
CA THR A 495 -3.13 15.33 3.09
C THR A 495 -4.28 14.35 2.91
N PRO A 496 -5.53 14.78 3.00
CA PRO A 496 -6.63 13.93 2.58
C PRO A 496 -6.45 13.56 1.11
N ALA A 497 -6.85 12.34 0.75
CA ALA A 497 -6.75 11.88 -0.64
C ALA A 497 -7.59 12.78 -1.56
N PRO A 498 -7.00 13.40 -2.60
CA PRO A 498 -7.75 14.17 -3.59
C PRO A 498 -8.83 13.30 -4.26
N SER A 499 -9.98 13.87 -4.58
CA SER A 499 -11.02 13.15 -5.29
C SER A 499 -10.57 12.75 -6.71
N THR A 500 -11.11 11.64 -7.21
CA THR A 500 -10.81 11.18 -8.57
C THR A 500 -11.16 12.24 -9.63
N SER A 501 -12.28 12.95 -9.45
CA SER A 501 -12.69 14.05 -10.33
C SER A 501 -11.67 15.19 -10.36
N TRP A 502 -11.13 15.58 -9.21
CA TRP A 502 -10.08 16.59 -9.12
C TRP A 502 -8.79 16.13 -9.81
N LEU A 503 -8.37 14.89 -9.62
CA LEU A 503 -7.20 14.33 -10.30
C LEU A 503 -7.37 14.33 -11.83
N LEU A 504 -8.54 13.94 -12.33
CA LEU A 504 -8.84 13.97 -13.76
C LEU A 504 -8.79 15.40 -14.31
N LEU A 505 -9.36 16.37 -13.58
CA LEU A 505 -9.28 17.79 -13.93
C LEU A 505 -7.83 18.27 -13.97
N PHE A 506 -7.05 18.02 -12.91
CA PHE A 506 -5.65 18.44 -12.81
C PHE A 506 -4.80 17.88 -13.96
N TYR A 507 -4.83 16.57 -14.20
CA TYR A 507 -4.04 15.94 -15.27
C TYR A 507 -4.56 16.28 -16.67
N GLY A 508 -5.87 16.53 -16.83
CA GLY A 508 -6.45 17.03 -18.06
C GLY A 508 -5.91 18.43 -18.41
N LEU A 509 -5.99 19.37 -17.46
CA LEU A 509 -5.46 20.72 -17.61
C LEU A 509 -3.94 20.73 -17.85
N LEU A 510 -3.20 19.88 -17.12
CA LEU A 510 -1.75 19.74 -17.31
C LEU A 510 -1.43 19.23 -18.71
N THR A 511 -2.15 18.25 -19.22
CA THR A 511 -1.98 17.71 -20.57
C THR A 511 -2.25 18.80 -21.61
N LEU A 512 -3.35 19.54 -21.48
CA LEU A 512 -3.69 20.67 -22.36
C LEU A 512 -2.65 21.76 -22.32
N ALA A 513 -2.14 22.13 -21.14
CA ALA A 513 -1.08 23.14 -21.00
C ALA A 513 0.24 22.70 -21.65
N VAL A 514 0.58 21.41 -21.58
CA VAL A 514 1.81 20.85 -22.16
C VAL A 514 1.72 20.71 -23.69
N THR A 515 0.55 20.32 -24.21
CA THR A 515 0.35 20.04 -25.64
C THR A 515 -0.06 21.26 -26.46
N SER A 516 -0.61 22.33 -25.84
CA SER A 516 -1.03 23.54 -26.52
C SER A 516 0.14 24.29 -27.13
N GLN A 517 0.06 24.58 -28.44
CA GLN A 517 1.06 25.34 -29.18
C GLN A 517 0.76 26.86 -29.12
N HIS A 518 -0.51 27.23 -29.04
CA HIS A 518 -0.93 28.64 -28.98
C HIS A 518 -0.67 29.25 -27.58
N ARG A 519 0.09 30.33 -27.53
CA ARG A 519 0.46 31.01 -26.27
C ARG A 519 -0.76 31.37 -25.40
N ARG A 520 -1.82 31.94 -26.00
CA ARG A 520 -3.04 32.34 -25.27
C ARG A 520 -3.74 31.12 -24.63
N LEU A 521 -3.94 30.03 -25.40
CA LEU A 521 -4.54 28.81 -24.88
C LEU A 521 -3.68 28.19 -23.78
N LYS A 522 -2.38 28.16 -23.95
CA LYS A 522 -1.44 27.66 -22.93
C LYS A 522 -1.53 28.46 -21.64
N SER A 523 -1.59 29.81 -21.73
CA SER A 523 -1.78 30.64 -20.53
C SER A 523 -3.11 30.38 -19.86
N LEU A 524 -4.20 30.19 -20.62
CA LEU A 524 -5.51 29.84 -20.09
C LEU A 524 -5.48 28.51 -19.32
N TRP A 525 -4.83 27.48 -19.87
CA TRP A 525 -4.71 26.18 -19.19
C TRP A 525 -3.83 26.24 -17.95
N LEU A 526 -2.78 27.07 -17.94
CA LEU A 526 -1.94 27.29 -16.75
C LEU A 526 -2.71 28.03 -15.65
N VAL A 527 -3.55 29.01 -16.00
CA VAL A 527 -4.45 29.67 -15.04
C VAL A 527 -5.47 28.65 -14.48
N GLY A 528 -6.08 27.83 -15.35
CA GLY A 528 -6.96 26.76 -14.93
C GLY A 528 -6.28 25.75 -13.97
N LEU A 529 -5.02 25.41 -14.25
CA LEU A 529 -4.22 24.53 -13.39
C LEU A 529 -3.93 25.17 -12.02
N ALA A 530 -3.56 26.46 -12.01
CA ALA A 530 -3.36 27.21 -10.78
C ALA A 530 -4.65 27.29 -9.96
N LEU A 531 -5.79 27.56 -10.61
CA LEU A 531 -7.11 27.57 -9.96
C LEU A 531 -7.47 26.18 -9.40
N ALA A 532 -7.23 25.10 -10.14
CA ALA A 532 -7.45 23.74 -9.66
C ALA A 532 -6.59 23.43 -8.44
N LEU A 533 -5.33 23.88 -8.39
CA LEU A 533 -4.46 23.74 -7.22
C LEU A 533 -4.99 24.50 -6.01
N VAL A 534 -5.43 25.75 -6.21
CA VAL A 534 -6.05 26.57 -5.15
C VAL A 534 -7.33 25.90 -4.62
N ILE A 535 -8.21 25.43 -5.50
CA ILE A 535 -9.42 24.70 -5.12
C ILE A 535 -9.04 23.43 -4.35
N GLY A 536 -8.05 22.68 -4.82
CA GLY A 536 -7.53 21.50 -4.15
C GLY A 536 -7.02 21.80 -2.73
N LEU A 537 -6.27 22.89 -2.58
CA LEU A 537 -5.77 23.35 -1.28
C LEU A 537 -6.91 23.79 -0.36
N LEU A 538 -7.84 24.60 -0.84
CA LEU A 538 -9.01 25.04 -0.07
C LEU A 538 -9.88 23.86 0.37
N THR A 539 -10.09 22.88 -0.52
CA THR A 539 -10.84 21.66 -0.16
C THR A 539 -10.10 20.79 0.85
N ALA A 540 -8.76 20.75 0.78
CA ALA A 540 -7.94 20.01 1.75
C ALA A 540 -7.91 20.71 3.13
N LEU A 541 -8.04 22.03 3.17
CA LEU A 541 -8.08 22.85 4.39
C LEU A 541 -9.48 22.98 4.97
N LYS A 542 -10.53 22.59 4.23
CA LYS A 542 -11.91 22.65 4.73
C LYS A 542 -12.02 21.87 6.03
N PRO A 543 -12.54 22.47 7.11
CA PRO A 543 -12.71 21.79 8.38
C PRO A 543 -13.64 20.57 8.23
N PRO A 544 -13.44 19.53 9.05
CA PRO A 544 -14.36 18.41 9.12
C PRO A 544 -15.74 18.85 9.63
N GLY A 545 -16.75 18.02 9.37
CA GLY A 545 -18.12 18.23 9.78
C GLY A 545 -19.06 18.48 8.60
N ASP A 546 -20.13 17.70 8.56
CA ASP A 546 -21.22 17.80 7.58
C ASP A 546 -22.58 18.05 8.23
N ARG A 547 -22.58 18.54 9.47
CA ARG A 547 -23.77 18.84 10.30
C ARG A 547 -24.60 17.59 10.68
N THR A 548 -24.02 16.39 10.53
CA THR A 548 -24.65 15.12 10.94
C THR A 548 -23.77 14.36 11.91
N LEU A 549 -24.40 13.52 12.75
CA LEU A 549 -23.66 12.61 13.62
C LEU A 549 -23.29 11.36 12.82
N HIS A 550 -22.01 11.01 12.80
CA HIS A 550 -21.53 9.79 12.15
C HIS A 550 -20.98 8.82 13.18
N LEU A 551 -21.44 7.58 13.12
CA LEU A 551 -20.92 6.46 13.90
C LEU A 551 -20.27 5.46 12.95
N SER A 552 -18.98 5.21 13.11
CA SER A 552 -18.22 4.28 12.30
C SER A 552 -17.66 3.15 13.17
N VAL A 553 -18.21 1.96 13.06
CA VAL A 553 -17.69 0.75 13.74
C VAL A 553 -16.64 0.13 12.86
N LEU A 554 -15.38 0.17 13.30
CA LEU A 554 -14.24 -0.32 12.51
C LEU A 554 -14.02 -1.82 12.69
N ASP A 555 -13.64 -2.54 11.62
CA ASP A 555 -13.19 -3.94 11.73
C ASP A 555 -11.80 -3.96 12.41
N ALA A 556 -11.79 -4.09 13.72
CA ALA A 556 -10.60 -4.27 14.54
C ALA A 556 -10.12 -5.73 14.58
N GLY A 557 -10.87 -6.64 13.98
CA GLY A 557 -10.67 -8.08 14.10
C GLY A 557 -11.39 -8.64 15.32
N HIS A 558 -10.66 -9.14 16.34
CA HIS A 558 -11.20 -9.38 17.67
C HIS A 558 -10.78 -8.20 18.53
N GLY A 559 -11.74 -7.32 18.81
CA GLY A 559 -11.50 -6.10 19.56
C GLY A 559 -12.48 -4.98 19.20
N GLY A 560 -12.30 -3.80 19.82
CA GLY A 560 -13.15 -2.63 19.70
C GLY A 560 -12.45 -1.41 19.11
N ALA A 561 -13.12 -0.73 18.16
CA ALA A 561 -12.76 0.62 17.72
C ALA A 561 -13.97 1.27 17.06
N ILE A 562 -14.54 2.28 17.69
CA ILE A 562 -15.75 2.97 17.21
C ILE A 562 -15.45 4.45 17.16
N LEU A 563 -15.49 5.03 15.96
CA LEU A 563 -15.29 6.46 15.75
C LEU A 563 -16.63 7.17 15.65
N LEU A 564 -16.86 8.10 16.57
CA LEU A 564 -17.98 9.02 16.58
C LEU A 564 -17.51 10.40 16.11
N GLU A 565 -18.18 10.96 15.13
CA GLU A 565 -17.98 12.35 14.67
C GLU A 565 -19.25 13.16 14.93
N CYS A 566 -19.09 14.22 15.69
CA CYS A 566 -20.17 15.14 15.99
C CYS A 566 -20.42 16.13 14.84
N PRO A 567 -21.62 16.75 14.77
CA PRO A 567 -21.97 17.71 13.72
C PRO A 567 -21.03 18.92 13.60
N ASN A 568 -20.38 19.34 14.70
CA ASN A 568 -19.38 20.40 14.73
C ASN A 568 -17.98 19.94 14.29
N GLY A 569 -17.81 18.64 13.96
CA GLY A 569 -16.54 18.04 13.55
C GLY A 569 -15.66 17.53 14.69
N ARG A 570 -16.07 17.65 15.97
CA ARG A 570 -15.35 17.01 17.08
C ARG A 570 -15.56 15.50 17.08
N THR A 571 -14.58 14.78 17.60
CA THR A 571 -14.49 13.33 17.50
C THR A 571 -14.28 12.65 18.85
N LEU A 572 -14.96 11.51 19.04
CA LEU A 572 -14.71 10.57 20.11
C LEU A 572 -14.39 9.20 19.50
N LEU A 573 -13.28 8.62 19.91
CA LEU A 573 -13.01 7.22 19.66
C LEU A 573 -13.36 6.42 20.92
N PHE A 574 -14.28 5.49 20.79
CA PHE A 574 -14.63 4.53 21.84
C PHE A 574 -13.90 3.23 21.57
N ASP A 575 -13.00 2.87 22.45
CA ASP A 575 -12.02 1.79 22.36
C ASP A 575 -10.99 1.92 21.23
N ALA A 576 -9.82 1.35 21.47
CA ALA A 576 -8.72 1.26 20.53
C ALA A 576 -7.93 -0.03 20.79
N GLY A 577 -8.55 -1.20 20.59
CA GLY A 577 -7.93 -2.45 20.93
C GLY A 577 -8.17 -3.60 19.98
N THR A 578 -7.26 -4.58 19.99
CA THR A 578 -7.33 -5.80 19.20
C THR A 578 -6.45 -6.90 19.80
N LEU A 579 -6.86 -8.15 19.70
CA LEU A 579 -5.98 -9.29 19.93
C LEU A 579 -5.03 -9.56 18.75
N GLY A 580 -5.19 -8.83 17.66
CA GLY A 580 -4.36 -8.92 16.46
C GLY A 580 -3.08 -8.09 16.52
N ASP A 581 -2.85 -7.27 15.50
CA ASP A 581 -1.72 -6.34 15.36
C ASP A 581 -2.16 -4.93 15.78
N PRO A 582 -1.75 -4.44 16.98
CA PRO A 582 -2.12 -3.12 17.49
C PRO A 582 -1.68 -1.98 16.56
N GLY A 583 -0.45 -2.04 16.04
CA GLY A 583 0.05 -1.04 15.12
C GLY A 583 -0.70 -0.99 13.78
N ARG A 584 -1.26 -2.12 13.34
CA ARG A 584 -2.14 -2.15 12.17
C ARG A 584 -3.48 -1.47 12.48
N LEU A 585 -4.06 -1.73 13.66
CA LEU A 585 -5.33 -1.12 14.05
C LEU A 585 -5.17 0.39 14.21
N SER A 586 -4.11 0.87 14.85
CA SER A 586 -3.82 2.31 15.00
C SER A 586 -3.72 3.02 13.65
N ARG A 587 -3.03 2.41 12.68
CA ARG A 587 -2.99 2.92 11.30
C ARG A 587 -4.37 2.89 10.62
N THR A 588 -5.19 1.90 10.91
CA THR A 588 -6.56 1.79 10.37
C THR A 588 -7.45 2.89 10.93
N ILE A 589 -7.42 3.11 12.26
CA ILE A 589 -8.15 4.19 12.93
C ILE A 589 -7.74 5.54 12.34
N ARG A 590 -6.44 5.81 12.26
CA ARG A 590 -5.91 7.03 11.66
C ARG A 590 -6.41 7.21 10.22
N THR A 591 -6.35 6.16 9.39
CA THR A 591 -6.76 6.24 7.98
C THR A 591 -8.25 6.48 7.85
N ALA A 592 -9.09 5.86 8.70
CA ALA A 592 -10.53 6.07 8.72
C ALA A 592 -10.87 7.52 9.14
N ALA A 593 -10.24 8.02 10.20
CA ALA A 593 -10.38 9.42 10.65
C ALA A 593 -9.98 10.40 9.53
N TRP A 594 -8.88 10.12 8.85
CA TRP A 594 -8.36 10.95 7.76
C TRP A 594 -9.25 11.01 6.52
N GLN A 595 -9.88 9.92 6.15
CA GLN A 595 -10.87 9.96 5.06
C GLN A 595 -12.04 10.90 5.38
N ARG A 596 -12.34 11.03 6.66
CA ARG A 596 -13.29 11.98 7.17
C ARG A 596 -12.67 13.35 7.46
N ARG A 597 -11.43 13.60 7.03
CA ARG A 597 -10.64 14.84 7.23
C ARG A 597 -10.29 15.14 8.69
N GLN A 598 -10.44 14.18 9.59
CA GLN A 598 -10.07 14.31 10.99
C GLN A 598 -8.57 14.16 11.15
N ARG A 599 -7.89 15.24 11.53
CA ARG A 599 -6.42 15.26 11.72
C ARG A 599 -6.01 15.01 13.18
N ARG A 600 -6.95 15.09 14.09
CA ARG A 600 -6.81 14.83 15.53
C ARG A 600 -8.05 14.11 16.02
N LEU A 601 -7.94 13.45 17.15
CA LEU A 601 -9.07 12.98 17.92
C LEU A 601 -9.24 13.91 19.13
N ASP A 602 -10.46 14.38 19.38
CA ASP A 602 -10.70 15.27 20.54
C ASP A 602 -10.68 14.45 21.81
N ALA A 603 -11.24 13.24 21.81
CA ALA A 603 -11.18 12.32 22.93
C ALA A 603 -11.03 10.86 22.47
N VAL A 604 -10.32 10.07 23.25
CA VAL A 604 -10.28 8.60 23.18
C VAL A 604 -10.78 8.08 24.52
N LEU A 605 -11.85 7.29 24.52
CA LEU A 605 -12.38 6.64 25.71
C LEU A 605 -12.08 5.16 25.65
N LEU A 606 -11.48 4.61 26.69
CA LEU A 606 -11.24 3.18 26.85
C LEU A 606 -12.24 2.61 27.83
N SER A 607 -13.00 1.61 27.36
CA SER A 607 -14.11 1.06 28.14
C SER A 607 -13.64 0.31 29.38
N HIS A 608 -12.63 -0.56 29.25
CA HIS A 608 -12.02 -1.35 30.32
C HIS A 608 -10.60 -1.80 29.95
N ALA A 609 -9.91 -2.44 30.88
CA ALA A 609 -8.47 -2.72 30.76
C ALA A 609 -8.12 -4.00 29.99
N ASP A 610 -9.02 -4.61 29.22
CA ASP A 610 -8.68 -5.76 28.40
C ASP A 610 -7.97 -5.37 27.09
N ARG A 611 -6.99 -6.18 26.69
CA ARG A 611 -6.10 -5.86 25.54
C ARG A 611 -6.86 -5.61 24.23
N ASP A 612 -7.98 -6.24 23.99
CA ASP A 612 -8.80 -6.04 22.79
C ASP A 612 -9.60 -4.75 22.81
N HIS A 613 -9.50 -3.96 23.88
CA HIS A 613 -10.12 -2.64 24.01
C HIS A 613 -9.12 -1.48 24.09
N PHE A 614 -7.85 -1.70 24.52
CA PHE A 614 -6.88 -0.61 24.64
C PHE A 614 -5.52 -0.83 23.94
N SER A 615 -5.20 -2.05 23.49
CA SER A 615 -3.82 -2.41 23.05
C SER A 615 -3.25 -1.51 21.94
N ALA A 616 -4.08 -0.89 21.12
CA ALA A 616 -3.66 0.00 20.04
C ALA A 616 -3.58 1.48 20.45
N ALA A 617 -4.02 1.83 21.67
CA ALA A 617 -4.07 3.22 22.13
C ALA A 617 -2.68 3.88 22.19
N ALA A 618 -1.67 3.18 22.72
CA ALA A 618 -0.30 3.70 22.80
C ALA A 618 0.28 4.02 21.40
N ASP A 619 0.11 3.12 20.43
CA ASP A 619 0.54 3.34 19.07
C ASP A 619 -0.24 4.49 18.41
N LEU A 620 -1.54 4.62 18.72
CA LEU A 620 -2.40 5.67 18.18
C LEU A 620 -1.96 7.06 18.67
N LEU A 621 -1.68 7.20 19.96
CA LEU A 621 -1.16 8.44 20.56
C LEU A 621 0.17 8.89 19.90
N GLY A 622 1.00 7.94 19.47
CA GLY A 622 2.23 8.21 18.70
C GLY A 622 2.01 8.55 17.23
N LEU A 623 0.81 8.25 16.68
CA LEU A 623 0.50 8.39 15.26
C LEU A 623 -0.33 9.63 14.93
N MET A 624 -1.17 10.11 15.84
CA MET A 624 -2.00 11.30 15.62
C MET A 624 -2.27 12.03 16.94
N PRO A 625 -2.49 13.36 16.90
CA PRO A 625 -2.79 14.14 18.10
C PRO A 625 -4.14 13.70 18.70
N VAL A 626 -4.15 13.53 20.04
CA VAL A 626 -5.33 13.21 20.84
C VAL A 626 -5.46 14.30 21.89
N GLY A 627 -6.67 14.84 22.09
CA GLY A 627 -6.96 15.88 23.10
C GLY A 627 -6.98 15.28 24.50
N SER A 628 -7.89 14.35 24.77
CA SER A 628 -8.08 13.71 26.09
C SER A 628 -8.13 12.20 25.97
N LEU A 629 -7.52 11.50 26.91
CA LEU A 629 -7.68 10.08 27.16
C LEU A 629 -8.64 9.90 28.34
N LEU A 630 -9.82 9.34 28.08
CA LEU A 630 -10.88 9.14 29.07
C LEU A 630 -10.88 7.69 29.52
N ILE A 631 -10.78 7.44 30.82
CA ILE A 631 -10.79 6.11 31.42
C ILE A 631 -11.62 6.13 32.70
N SER A 632 -12.11 4.98 33.15
CA SER A 632 -12.74 4.86 34.46
C SER A 632 -11.69 4.70 35.58
N PRO A 633 -12.02 5.02 36.85
CA PRO A 633 -11.16 4.67 37.97
C PRO A 633 -10.86 3.16 38.05
N THR A 634 -11.78 2.31 37.64
CA THR A 634 -11.63 0.85 37.58
C THR A 634 -10.60 0.40 36.56
N PHE A 635 -10.39 1.16 35.48
CA PHE A 635 -9.33 0.90 34.50
C PHE A 635 -7.94 0.98 35.14
N LEU A 636 -7.70 2.01 35.99
CA LEU A 636 -6.46 2.14 36.76
C LEU A 636 -6.29 1.05 37.83
N ALA A 637 -7.42 0.65 38.45
CA ALA A 637 -7.44 -0.37 39.50
C ALA A 637 -7.26 -1.80 38.98
N SER A 638 -7.29 -2.03 37.65
CA SER A 638 -7.17 -3.37 37.04
C SER A 638 -5.85 -4.09 37.35
N GLY A 639 -4.79 -3.35 37.70
CA GLY A 639 -3.46 -3.90 37.94
C GLY A 639 -2.72 -4.37 36.68
N GLN A 640 -3.32 -4.24 35.50
CA GLN A 640 -2.67 -4.62 34.24
C GLN A 640 -1.51 -3.67 33.92
N ARG A 641 -0.32 -4.21 33.86
CA ARG A 641 0.93 -3.43 33.64
C ARG A 641 0.87 -2.56 32.39
N GLU A 642 0.42 -3.11 31.28
CA GLU A 642 0.35 -2.38 30.00
C GLU A 642 -0.65 -1.21 30.03
N ALA A 643 -1.77 -1.38 30.75
CA ALA A 643 -2.76 -0.33 30.95
C ALA A 643 -2.20 0.80 31.82
N LEU A 644 -1.47 0.45 32.88
CA LEU A 644 -0.79 1.44 33.76
C LEU A 644 0.34 2.17 33.02
N GLU A 645 1.16 1.46 32.24
CA GLU A 645 2.20 2.07 31.39
C GLU A 645 1.61 3.04 30.37
N LEU A 646 0.46 2.74 29.78
CA LEU A 646 -0.27 3.65 28.89
C LEU A 646 -0.62 4.96 29.61
N CYS A 647 -1.08 4.91 30.86
CA CYS A 647 -1.52 6.06 31.63
C CYS A 647 -0.36 6.87 32.21
N THR A 648 0.81 6.25 32.48
CA THR A 648 1.96 6.87 33.15
C THR A 648 3.01 7.42 32.20
N ASP A 649 3.05 6.97 30.93
CA ASP A 649 4.06 7.40 29.94
C ASP A 649 3.78 8.84 29.45
N LYS A 650 4.19 9.80 30.27
CA LYS A 650 4.05 11.25 30.00
C LYS A 650 4.71 11.70 28.69
N THR A 651 5.71 10.96 28.18
CA THR A 651 6.42 11.33 26.96
C THR A 651 5.61 11.03 25.69
N ARG A 652 4.70 10.07 25.75
CA ARG A 652 3.77 9.73 24.68
C ARG A 652 2.45 10.49 24.75
N MET A 653 2.11 11.00 25.94
CA MET A 653 0.87 11.71 26.18
C MET A 653 0.97 13.20 25.80
N GLY A 654 0.70 13.52 24.54
CA GLY A 654 0.21 14.86 24.19
C GLY A 654 -1.26 15.09 24.61
N ALA A 655 -1.90 14.07 25.22
CA ALA A 655 -3.30 14.06 25.64
C ALA A 655 -3.44 14.28 27.16
N SER A 656 -4.51 14.98 27.61
CA SER A 656 -4.89 15.01 29.03
C SER A 656 -5.51 13.66 29.42
N LEU A 657 -5.19 13.19 30.63
CA LEU A 657 -5.84 12.02 31.22
C LEU A 657 -6.99 12.48 32.11
N GLU A 658 -8.20 12.02 31.83
CA GLU A 658 -9.40 12.38 32.55
C GLU A 658 -10.15 11.12 33.02
N LEU A 659 -10.63 11.14 34.27
CA LEU A 659 -11.42 10.06 34.83
C LEU A 659 -12.90 10.30 34.58
N VAL A 660 -13.63 9.26 34.19
CA VAL A 660 -15.07 9.32 33.94
C VAL A 660 -15.82 8.29 34.78
N ILE A 661 -16.99 8.71 35.30
CA ILE A 661 -17.90 7.89 36.10
C ILE A 661 -19.34 8.08 35.64
N ALA A 662 -20.24 7.22 36.08
CA ALA A 662 -21.66 7.31 35.74
C ALA A 662 -22.24 8.65 36.20
N GLY A 663 -22.93 9.32 35.28
CA GLY A 663 -23.49 10.67 35.46
C GLY A 663 -22.73 11.75 34.72
N ASP A 664 -21.45 11.53 34.40
CA ASP A 664 -20.65 12.49 33.66
C ASP A 664 -21.19 12.72 32.25
N ARG A 665 -21.08 13.96 31.78
CA ARG A 665 -21.47 14.39 30.45
C ARG A 665 -20.25 14.86 29.66
N LEU A 666 -20.02 14.23 28.52
CA LEU A 666 -18.93 14.63 27.62
C LEU A 666 -19.41 15.75 26.67
N LEU A 667 -18.87 16.96 26.84
CA LEU A 667 -19.25 18.15 26.12
C LEU A 667 -18.48 18.30 24.80
N LEU A 668 -18.76 17.45 23.81
CA LEU A 668 -18.15 17.53 22.48
C LEU A 668 -18.96 18.42 21.53
N ASP A 669 -20.28 18.33 21.56
CA ASP A 669 -21.17 19.12 20.68
C ASP A 669 -22.43 19.50 21.44
N PRO A 670 -22.92 20.76 21.34
CA PRO A 670 -24.12 21.19 22.02
C PRO A 670 -25.41 20.41 21.63
N ASN A 671 -25.44 19.87 20.41
CA ASN A 671 -26.58 19.15 19.87
C ASN A 671 -26.52 17.64 20.12
N VAL A 672 -25.40 17.13 20.72
CA VAL A 672 -25.20 15.72 20.99
C VAL A 672 -25.04 15.51 22.49
N SER A 673 -25.95 14.79 23.09
CA SER A 673 -25.85 14.40 24.50
C SER A 673 -25.04 13.14 24.62
N ILE A 674 -23.90 13.17 25.31
CA ILE A 674 -23.08 11.98 25.57
C ILE A 674 -22.98 11.83 27.08
N VAL A 675 -23.56 10.74 27.62
CA VAL A 675 -23.66 10.50 29.06
C VAL A 675 -23.03 9.16 29.41
N VAL A 676 -22.18 9.15 30.42
CA VAL A 676 -21.61 7.93 31.01
C VAL A 676 -22.71 7.29 31.88
N ARG A 677 -23.05 6.02 31.58
CA ARG A 677 -24.07 5.27 32.34
C ARG A 677 -23.47 4.31 33.36
N HIS A 678 -22.26 3.89 33.16
CA HIS A 678 -21.50 2.94 34.01
C HIS A 678 -19.99 3.17 33.84
N PRO A 679 -19.12 2.91 34.83
CA PRO A 679 -19.40 2.51 36.21
C PRO A 679 -19.75 3.69 37.12
N PRO A 680 -20.57 3.48 38.21
CA PRO A 680 -20.77 4.50 39.21
C PRO A 680 -19.52 4.72 40.08
N ALA A 681 -19.46 5.86 40.79
CA ALA A 681 -18.35 6.14 41.69
C ALA A 681 -18.19 5.02 42.75
N GLY A 682 -16.95 4.59 42.98
CA GLY A 682 -16.64 3.55 43.96
C GLY A 682 -17.00 2.13 43.53
N PHE A 683 -17.46 1.91 42.29
CA PHE A 683 -17.74 0.57 41.79
C PHE A 683 -16.47 -0.27 41.67
N ALA A 684 -16.53 -1.51 42.18
CA ALA A 684 -15.50 -2.53 42.02
C ALA A 684 -16.16 -3.83 41.58
N GLY A 685 -16.09 -4.10 40.28
CA GLY A 685 -16.61 -5.34 39.70
C GLY A 685 -15.62 -6.50 39.82
N PRO A 686 -16.11 -7.75 39.78
CA PRO A 686 -15.26 -8.95 39.89
C PRO A 686 -14.39 -9.20 38.65
N THR A 687 -14.71 -8.60 37.51
CA THR A 687 -13.97 -8.73 36.25
C THR A 687 -13.81 -7.36 35.57
N ASP A 688 -12.78 -7.18 34.76
CA ASP A 688 -12.58 -5.98 33.98
C ASP A 688 -13.80 -5.70 33.06
N ASN A 689 -14.40 -6.75 32.48
CA ASN A 689 -15.62 -6.66 31.66
C ASN A 689 -16.79 -6.06 32.46
N SER A 690 -17.01 -6.50 33.71
CA SER A 690 -18.08 -5.96 34.54
C SER A 690 -17.90 -4.47 34.88
N CYS A 691 -16.66 -3.96 34.73
CA CYS A 691 -16.28 -2.58 34.96
C CYS A 691 -16.31 -1.70 33.68
N SER A 692 -16.76 -2.24 32.54
CA SER A 692 -16.78 -1.53 31.28
C SER A 692 -17.53 -0.21 31.35
N VAL A 693 -16.96 0.85 30.76
CA VAL A 693 -17.66 2.11 30.58
C VAL A 693 -18.77 1.94 29.54
N VAL A 694 -19.97 2.36 29.91
CA VAL A 694 -21.14 2.40 29.02
C VAL A 694 -21.51 3.83 28.72
N LEU A 695 -21.57 4.16 27.41
CA LEU A 695 -21.98 5.48 26.93
C LEU A 695 -23.37 5.43 26.29
N GLU A 696 -24.22 6.36 26.69
CA GLU A 696 -25.46 6.67 25.99
C GLU A 696 -25.29 7.97 25.20
N ILE A 697 -25.57 7.91 23.90
CA ILE A 697 -25.44 9.05 22.99
C ILE A 697 -26.86 9.40 22.46
N GLY A 698 -27.30 10.63 22.70
CA GLY A 698 -28.55 11.14 22.21
C GLY A 698 -28.37 12.18 21.11
N TYR A 699 -29.03 12.01 19.98
CA TYR A 699 -29.00 12.97 18.88
C TYR A 699 -30.32 12.97 18.09
N ARG A 700 -30.97 14.11 17.98
CA ARG A 700 -32.25 14.30 17.25
C ARG A 700 -33.32 13.28 17.62
N GLY A 701 -33.48 13.00 18.91
CA GLY A 701 -34.46 12.04 19.43
C GLY A 701 -34.08 10.58 19.30
N ARG A 702 -32.91 10.24 18.67
CA ARG A 702 -32.39 8.90 18.59
C ARG A 702 -31.35 8.63 19.68
N ARG A 703 -31.28 7.37 20.15
CA ARG A 703 -30.38 6.93 21.22
C ARG A 703 -29.48 5.80 20.76
N ILE A 704 -28.18 5.94 21.03
CA ILE A 704 -27.17 4.94 20.74
C ILE A 704 -26.57 4.53 22.08
N LEU A 705 -26.40 3.22 22.31
CA LEU A 705 -25.74 2.68 23.49
C LEU A 705 -24.47 1.95 23.09
N LEU A 706 -23.32 2.44 23.56
CA LEU A 706 -22.02 1.79 23.42
C LEU A 706 -21.68 1.14 24.77
N THR A 707 -21.48 -0.16 24.76
CA THR A 707 -21.53 -0.99 25.99
C THR A 707 -20.17 -1.53 26.42
N GLY A 708 -19.12 -1.43 25.58
CA GLY A 708 -17.93 -2.24 25.80
C GLY A 708 -18.29 -3.71 25.94
N ASP A 709 -17.63 -4.37 26.88
CA ASP A 709 -17.84 -5.80 27.15
C ASP A 709 -18.64 -6.05 28.45
N ILE A 710 -19.45 -5.08 28.85
CA ILE A 710 -20.21 -5.13 30.10
C ILE A 710 -20.99 -6.45 30.24
N GLU A 711 -20.85 -7.09 31.39
CA GLU A 711 -21.51 -8.34 31.74
C GLU A 711 -21.81 -8.46 33.24
N ASP A 712 -22.60 -9.47 33.59
CA ASP A 712 -22.91 -9.90 34.95
C ASP A 712 -23.31 -8.75 35.92
N VAL A 713 -22.47 -8.44 36.90
CA VAL A 713 -22.77 -7.43 37.96
C VAL A 713 -22.92 -6.03 37.38
N GLY A 714 -22.09 -5.66 36.39
CA GLY A 714 -22.19 -4.37 35.72
C GLY A 714 -23.51 -4.18 35.00
N GLN A 715 -23.97 -5.23 34.28
CA GLN A 715 -25.30 -5.21 33.65
C GLN A 715 -26.43 -5.11 34.66
N ARG A 716 -26.38 -5.88 35.77
CA ARG A 716 -27.42 -5.82 36.80
C ARG A 716 -27.63 -4.42 37.33
N GLN A 717 -26.56 -3.68 37.58
CA GLN A 717 -26.67 -2.29 38.02
C GLN A 717 -27.39 -1.34 37.03
N LEU A 718 -27.26 -1.63 35.74
CA LEU A 718 -27.99 -0.89 34.73
C LEU A 718 -29.47 -1.32 34.67
N LEU A 719 -29.73 -2.62 34.83
CA LEU A 719 -31.07 -3.22 34.79
C LEU A 719 -31.96 -2.79 35.99
N ASP A 720 -31.34 -2.42 37.10
CA ASP A 720 -32.07 -1.84 38.28
C ASP A 720 -32.71 -0.48 37.99
N ARG A 721 -32.36 0.14 36.85
CA ARG A 721 -32.97 1.39 36.39
C ARG A 721 -34.02 1.12 35.32
N PRO A 722 -35.04 1.98 35.18
CA PRO A 722 -36.05 1.84 34.13
C PRO A 722 -35.36 1.76 32.75
N GLY A 723 -35.73 0.72 31.98
CA GLY A 723 -35.23 0.55 30.60
C GLY A 723 -35.73 1.66 29.70
N THR A 724 -34.88 2.17 28.86
CA THR A 724 -35.23 3.13 27.80
C THR A 724 -34.98 2.51 26.45
N PRO A 725 -35.92 2.62 25.48
CA PRO A 725 -35.68 2.10 24.13
C PRO A 725 -34.42 2.70 23.52
N ILE A 726 -33.61 1.88 22.93
CA ILE A 726 -32.34 2.21 22.25
C ILE A 726 -32.53 1.99 20.77
N ASP A 727 -32.25 2.99 19.93
CA ASP A 727 -32.33 2.80 18.49
C ASP A 727 -31.16 1.95 17.97
N ILE A 728 -29.94 2.22 18.44
CA ILE A 728 -28.75 1.51 18.02
C ILE A 728 -27.98 1.00 19.24
N LEU A 729 -27.82 -0.31 19.33
CA LEU A 729 -27.08 -0.98 20.39
C LEU A 729 -25.77 -1.56 19.86
N LEU A 730 -24.64 -1.24 20.47
CA LEU A 730 -23.45 -2.07 20.37
C LEU A 730 -23.65 -3.28 21.28
N ALA A 731 -23.69 -4.48 20.71
CA ALA A 731 -23.86 -5.71 21.48
C ALA A 731 -22.71 -5.91 22.45
N PRO A 732 -22.95 -6.04 23.76
CA PRO A 732 -21.90 -6.22 24.75
C PRO A 732 -21.09 -7.49 24.49
N HIS A 733 -19.82 -7.44 24.84
CA HIS A 733 -18.85 -8.53 24.77
C HIS A 733 -18.86 -9.23 23.40
N HIS A 734 -18.70 -8.42 22.35
CA HIS A 734 -18.67 -8.85 20.94
C HIS A 734 -19.86 -9.75 20.52
N GLY A 735 -20.99 -9.60 21.20
CA GLY A 735 -22.18 -10.42 20.98
C GLY A 735 -22.12 -11.78 21.66
N SER A 736 -21.40 -11.91 22.77
CA SER A 736 -21.40 -13.13 23.59
C SER A 736 -22.82 -13.45 24.09
N PRO A 737 -23.28 -14.71 24.00
CA PRO A 737 -24.58 -15.09 24.53
C PRO A 737 -24.74 -14.82 26.04
N THR A 738 -23.66 -14.88 26.80
CA THR A 738 -23.65 -14.62 28.24
C THR A 738 -23.96 -13.17 28.59
N ALA A 739 -23.53 -12.24 27.75
CA ALA A 739 -23.77 -10.82 27.92
C ALA A 739 -25.03 -10.31 27.20
N ASN A 740 -25.64 -11.12 26.32
CA ASN A 740 -26.85 -10.77 25.55
C ASN A 740 -28.04 -11.64 25.96
N ARG A 741 -28.31 -11.71 27.28
CA ARG A 741 -29.42 -12.45 27.85
C ARG A 741 -30.76 -11.73 27.66
N GLN A 742 -31.87 -12.44 27.82
CA GLN A 742 -33.21 -11.93 27.60
C GLN A 742 -33.49 -10.63 28.38
N GLY A 743 -33.15 -10.53 29.67
CA GLY A 743 -33.37 -9.34 30.48
C GLY A 743 -32.64 -8.10 29.91
N TRP A 744 -31.43 -8.26 29.35
CA TRP A 744 -30.70 -7.17 28.68
C TRP A 744 -31.39 -6.73 27.39
N VAL A 745 -31.90 -7.68 26.62
CA VAL A 745 -32.61 -7.43 25.36
C VAL A 745 -33.95 -6.74 25.61
N GLU A 746 -34.67 -7.14 26.65
CA GLU A 746 -35.92 -6.53 27.05
C GLU A 746 -35.73 -5.13 27.61
N TRP A 747 -34.62 -4.87 28.28
CA TRP A 747 -34.30 -3.56 28.84
C TRP A 747 -33.90 -2.56 27.74
N THR A 748 -33.08 -2.99 26.75
CA THR A 748 -32.59 -2.12 25.66
C THR A 748 -33.56 -1.98 24.48
N ARG A 749 -34.32 -3.01 24.14
CA ARG A 749 -35.28 -3.08 23.00
C ARG A 749 -34.75 -2.44 21.72
N PRO A 750 -33.57 -2.83 21.22
CA PRO A 750 -32.92 -2.09 20.16
C PRO A 750 -33.60 -2.25 18.80
N GLU A 751 -33.62 -1.18 17.99
CA GLU A 751 -34.02 -1.23 16.57
C GLU A 751 -32.90 -1.86 15.72
N TRP A 752 -31.63 -1.56 16.02
CA TRP A 752 -30.46 -2.07 15.33
C TRP A 752 -29.42 -2.58 16.33
N VAL A 753 -28.78 -3.71 16.01
CA VAL A 753 -27.68 -4.26 16.80
C VAL A 753 -26.41 -4.28 15.98
N LEU A 754 -25.36 -3.64 16.49
CA LEU A 754 -24.02 -3.62 15.93
C LEU A 754 -23.13 -4.60 16.70
N VAL A 755 -22.30 -5.37 16.00
CA VAL A 755 -21.38 -6.33 16.62
C VAL A 755 -19.98 -6.07 16.15
N SER A 756 -19.07 -5.73 17.06
CA SER A 756 -17.65 -5.62 16.77
C SER A 756 -17.03 -7.02 16.71
N GLY A 757 -16.39 -7.37 15.58
CA GLY A 757 -15.66 -8.62 15.42
C GLY A 757 -16.47 -9.91 15.33
N GLY A 758 -17.79 -9.86 15.21
CA GLY A 758 -18.68 -11.03 15.17
C GLY A 758 -18.46 -11.95 13.96
N ARG A 759 -18.52 -13.26 14.19
CA ARG A 759 -18.55 -14.31 13.15
C ARG A 759 -19.99 -14.63 12.75
N THR A 760 -20.19 -15.31 11.62
CA THR A 760 -21.51 -15.78 11.15
C THR A 760 -22.23 -16.60 12.22
N THR A 761 -21.51 -17.37 13.04
CA THR A 761 -22.05 -18.14 14.18
C THR A 761 -22.57 -17.22 15.28
N THR A 762 -21.90 -16.10 15.56
CA THR A 762 -22.33 -15.09 16.54
C THR A 762 -23.63 -14.44 16.08
N ARG A 763 -23.73 -14.05 14.81
CA ARG A 763 -24.95 -13.49 14.23
C ARG A 763 -26.15 -14.41 14.39
N LYS A 764 -26.01 -15.72 14.10
CA LYS A 764 -27.08 -16.71 14.25
C LYS A 764 -27.53 -16.84 15.71
N LYS A 765 -26.60 -16.88 16.67
CA LYS A 765 -26.91 -16.95 18.11
C LYS A 765 -27.64 -15.69 18.61
N LEU A 766 -27.20 -14.52 18.16
CA LEU A 766 -27.84 -13.26 18.51
C LEU A 766 -29.24 -13.12 17.89
N GLN A 767 -29.45 -13.65 16.69
CA GLN A 767 -30.79 -13.68 16.07
C GLN A 767 -31.82 -14.47 16.90
N GLN A 768 -31.38 -15.40 17.74
CA GLN A 768 -32.23 -16.13 18.67
C GLN A 768 -32.51 -15.34 19.95
N ALA A 769 -31.59 -14.46 20.36
CA ALA A 769 -31.73 -13.65 21.57
C ALA A 769 -32.56 -12.37 21.34
N TYR A 770 -32.36 -11.71 20.20
CA TYR A 770 -33.08 -10.47 19.84
C TYR A 770 -34.39 -10.79 19.11
N ARG A 771 -35.35 -9.83 19.12
CA ARG A 771 -36.64 -9.98 18.45
C ARG A 771 -36.51 -10.40 17.00
N ALA A 772 -37.41 -11.24 16.51
CA ALA A 772 -37.49 -11.59 15.11
C ALA A 772 -37.60 -10.32 14.25
N GLY A 773 -36.68 -10.15 13.30
CA GLY A 773 -36.62 -8.97 12.42
C GLY A 773 -35.66 -7.86 12.86
N THR A 774 -35.08 -7.88 14.08
CA THR A 774 -34.04 -6.91 14.47
C THR A 774 -32.80 -7.06 13.59
N PRO A 775 -32.40 -6.03 12.83
CA PRO A 775 -31.20 -6.09 11.99
C PRO A 775 -29.92 -6.19 12.83
N ILE A 776 -29.10 -7.22 12.56
CA ILE A 776 -27.81 -7.41 13.22
C ILE A 776 -26.71 -7.20 12.19
N LEU A 777 -25.88 -6.19 12.40
CA LEU A 777 -24.74 -5.83 11.56
C LEU A 777 -23.43 -6.21 12.27
N CYS A 778 -22.59 -6.99 11.62
CA CYS A 778 -21.30 -7.41 12.15
C CYS A 778 -20.17 -6.80 11.30
N THR A 779 -19.07 -6.40 11.93
CA THR A 779 -17.90 -5.87 11.24
C THR A 779 -17.10 -6.98 10.50
N ARG A 780 -17.38 -8.25 10.80
CA ARG A 780 -16.74 -9.43 10.19
C ARG A 780 -17.70 -10.36 9.46
#